data_cf51c205ab14cf55b77f929d2c1e0ffd
#
_entry.id   cf51c205ab14cf55b77f929d2c1e0ffd
#
_cell.length_a   1.000
_cell.length_b   1.000
_cell.length_c   1.000
_cell.angle_alpha   90.00
_cell.angle_beta   90.00
_cell.angle_gamma   90.00
#
_symmetry.space_group_name_H-M   'P 1'
#
loop_
_entity.id
_entity.type
_entity.pdbx_description
1 polymer ?
#
loop_
_entity_poly.entity_id
_entity_poly.type
_entity_poly.pdbx_seq_one_letter_code
_entity_poly.pdbx_strand_id
1 'polypeptide(L)'
;MKHISIRVPWHDNKWNGTICQCPKNNPFCMMLHNISEKKDENKEETYAGKDWNSLKQDQLPACVGENGGFMNEKPYKRIFKHVYAFGETPHTKLLPTTIELKPYSFFGIPFRYLSRDYQEELNHKYPNLSDDETAPFPTSWVYGKERQFEILNHFRLNIEAGTSLGVFYCKSGNPIDEDAKLIVGIGEITKVLPVQTYDTTTDYTYPFWDLIFEHGIRTDLKKSKGFLLPYHEYMSLDEDYVKAQTGKSKQEVIDEIKITIPKLGNSQIIFNELSYGCDYVSNHSMLIILNVARKCLESVIKHGLVGGNWKQQILWIDSQIAKVKDMIGPFPAFAEALSAIGVNYAFIIEQDLRNNGYCGVKDNPWEAFDKLMKGELSLPDSVYKSELTHYRILWKNTLSNQRQVLELLSRFEINSEVIKWWFDCPDCYDELLNNPYIISEESLIENYLPVTTEMIDLGVMADPKIQGKWTPKVPSLVESVIDNRRIRSFIISKLVASLCDGDTLISANEIELYIKDCLAADNHQLPYNYLMSNKEFIEEKTVYLNTDDRCALQLKEYKEIDDYLRKIFKGRASKDVKSPVKEDWNTIVKASIDDYNEANERCRNAVADQVKALEMFCSKRLSVLAGPAGTGKTTVVKAFLKSPQIKAEGTLLLAPTGKARVRLGNMSAGIQALTIAQFLTRQGFFDWATMTPYVPEDAEKRKYCGAKNVIIDECSMLTCKDFYVLMKALDLKNINRIILIGDPFQLPPIGPGRPFADLFNYLKDNKDEYLRSAITKLRYVVRTINTGDSDILTLASWFSGEKPAKNSDLIFEQVAKGNLNNDLAVYTWNDENDLKDCLKEAIEKELPEEEGKSLSDKIRKSIGLDDVNKALNDPSKVERFQVLSPVRNPVWGTFQINSYFQEWVGINKNFSIEIAPITISALDKVIQLKNERKKSTSKEECQLSNGQIGFVNYANKREKNKYI
;
A
#
# COMPACT_ATOMS: atom_id res chain seq x y z
N MET A 1 -23.03 12.08 12.79
CA MET A 1 -22.02 12.17 13.86
C MET A 1 -20.81 11.33 13.43
N LYS A 2 -19.59 11.81 13.65
CA LYS A 2 -18.37 11.15 13.16
C LYS A 2 -17.37 10.96 14.31
N HIS A 3 -16.49 9.99 14.17
CA HIS A 3 -15.32 9.82 15.01
C HIS A 3 -14.12 10.51 14.35
N ILE A 4 -12.98 10.57 15.02
CA ILE A 4 -11.82 11.33 14.54
C ILE A 4 -10.53 10.51 14.67
N SER A 5 -9.69 10.53 13.63
CA SER A 5 -8.33 9.98 13.67
C SER A 5 -7.32 11.07 14.02
N ILE A 6 -6.31 10.70 14.79
CA ILE A 6 -5.24 11.61 15.23
C ILE A 6 -3.90 10.94 15.00
N ARG A 7 -3.08 11.55 14.15
CA ARG A 7 -1.71 11.10 13.94
C ARG A 7 -0.82 11.60 15.06
N VAL A 8 -0.05 10.68 15.65
CA VAL A 8 0.95 10.98 16.67
C VAL A 8 2.32 10.43 16.27
N PRO A 9 3.43 11.09 16.63
CA PRO A 9 4.77 10.53 16.46
C PRO A 9 4.97 9.39 17.46
N TRP A 10 5.81 8.39 17.13
CA TRP A 10 6.25 7.45 18.16
C TRP A 10 7.11 8.17 19.19
N HIS A 11 6.79 7.99 20.48
CA HIS A 11 7.49 8.60 21.61
C HIS A 11 7.85 7.51 22.62
N ASP A 12 9.11 7.44 23.05
CA ASP A 12 9.60 6.33 23.87
C ASP A 12 9.09 6.33 25.32
N ASN A 13 8.51 7.43 25.78
CA ASN A 13 7.96 7.60 27.15
C ASN A 13 6.45 7.88 27.17
N LYS A 14 5.67 7.29 26.28
CA LYS A 14 4.20 7.31 26.29
C LYS A 14 3.54 8.69 26.14
N TRP A 15 4.18 9.61 25.42
CA TRP A 15 3.62 10.94 25.08
C TRP A 15 3.26 11.82 26.29
N ASN A 16 3.94 11.67 27.40
CA ASN A 16 3.63 12.31 28.70
C ASN A 16 4.07 13.78 28.84
N GLY A 17 4.52 14.44 27.78
CA GLY A 17 4.97 15.82 27.80
C GLY A 17 6.40 16.01 28.31
N THR A 18 7.22 14.96 28.23
CA THR A 18 8.67 15.03 28.46
C THR A 18 9.41 14.81 27.14
N ILE A 19 10.70 15.18 27.09
CA ILE A 19 11.56 14.77 25.98
C ILE A 19 11.77 13.25 26.09
N CYS A 20 11.92 12.55 24.95
CA CYS A 20 12.27 11.12 24.88
C CYS A 20 13.42 10.79 25.86
N GLN A 21 13.42 9.58 26.41
CA GLN A 21 14.50 9.11 27.27
C GLN A 21 15.79 8.91 26.47
N CYS A 22 15.65 8.40 25.25
CA CYS A 22 16.74 8.17 24.32
C CYS A 22 16.44 8.77 22.95
N PRO A 23 16.53 10.12 22.77
CA PRO A 23 16.17 10.79 21.52
C PRO A 23 16.92 10.28 20.30
N LYS A 24 18.20 9.90 20.43
CA LYS A 24 19.01 9.35 19.36
C LYS A 24 18.57 7.95 18.93
N ASN A 25 18.03 7.15 19.86
CA ASN A 25 17.57 5.79 19.59
C ASN A 25 16.07 5.75 19.19
N ASN A 26 15.46 6.92 19.00
CA ASN A 26 14.07 7.01 18.50
C ASN A 26 14.02 7.66 17.10
N PRO A 27 14.42 6.93 16.04
CA PRO A 27 14.32 7.41 14.67
C PRO A 27 12.87 7.42 14.14
N PHE A 28 11.95 6.72 14.82
CA PHE A 28 10.58 6.49 14.34
C PHE A 28 9.73 7.77 14.27
N CYS A 29 10.00 8.76 15.13
CA CYS A 29 9.32 10.05 15.06
C CYS A 29 9.69 10.86 13.79
N MET A 30 10.83 10.57 13.18
CA MET A 30 11.32 11.20 11.94
C MET A 30 10.46 10.87 10.72
N MET A 31 9.57 9.90 10.81
CA MET A 31 8.59 9.59 9.75
C MET A 31 7.58 10.72 9.52
N LEU A 32 7.52 11.68 10.42
CA LEU A 32 6.74 12.91 10.28
C LEU A 32 7.62 14.05 9.79
N HIS A 33 7.31 14.58 8.60
CA HIS A 33 8.08 15.63 7.94
C HIS A 33 8.37 16.85 8.84
N ASN A 34 7.34 17.36 9.55
CA ASN A 34 7.52 18.50 10.44
C ASN A 34 8.47 18.22 11.62
N ILE A 35 8.65 16.95 12.00
CA ILE A 35 9.63 16.57 13.04
C ILE A 35 11.00 16.43 12.41
N SER A 36 11.13 15.69 11.31
CA SER A 36 12.42 15.43 10.67
C SER A 36 13.14 16.70 10.20
N GLU A 37 12.40 17.72 9.77
CA GLU A 37 12.97 19.02 9.39
C GLU A 37 13.54 19.84 10.57
N LYS A 38 13.07 19.59 11.78
CA LYS A 38 13.32 20.45 12.95
C LYS A 38 14.00 19.72 14.11
N LYS A 39 14.08 18.38 14.04
CA LYS A 39 14.68 17.59 15.11
C LYS A 39 16.19 17.83 15.18
N ASP A 40 16.66 18.16 16.36
CA ASP A 40 18.09 18.25 16.72
C ASP A 40 18.34 17.21 17.82
N GLU A 41 18.80 16.04 17.41
CA GLU A 41 19.02 14.88 18.29
C GLU A 41 20.03 15.18 19.38
N ASN A 42 21.10 15.92 19.11
CA ASN A 42 22.11 16.28 20.09
C ASN A 42 21.56 17.24 21.14
N LYS A 43 20.71 18.16 20.72
CA LYS A 43 20.03 19.09 21.61
C LYS A 43 19.00 18.36 22.47
N GLU A 44 18.15 17.52 21.85
CA GLU A 44 17.15 16.74 22.58
C GLU A 44 17.80 15.79 23.59
N GLU A 45 18.94 15.17 23.26
CA GLU A 45 19.72 14.31 24.17
C GLU A 45 20.18 15.06 25.42
N THR A 46 20.55 16.33 25.28
CA THR A 46 20.95 17.18 26.43
C THR A 46 19.81 17.39 27.43
N TYR A 47 18.58 17.28 26.98
CA TYR A 47 17.38 17.47 27.77
C TYR A 47 16.53 16.19 27.92
N ALA A 48 17.09 15.00 27.62
CA ALA A 48 16.39 13.73 27.70
C ALA A 48 15.62 13.55 29.01
N GLY A 49 14.36 13.13 28.94
CA GLY A 49 13.49 12.90 30.09
C GLY A 49 12.98 14.15 30.83
N LYS A 50 13.39 15.36 30.45
CA LYS A 50 12.94 16.59 31.10
C LYS A 50 11.50 16.96 30.70
N ASP A 51 10.73 17.47 31.67
CA ASP A 51 9.37 17.99 31.46
C ASP A 51 9.41 19.25 30.56
N TRP A 52 8.56 19.31 29.54
CA TRP A 52 8.47 20.42 28.61
C TRP A 52 8.26 21.79 29.30
N ASN A 53 7.49 21.79 30.39
CA ASN A 53 7.24 23.02 31.16
C ASN A 53 8.50 23.58 31.86
N SER A 54 9.56 22.80 32.02
CA SER A 54 10.83 23.22 32.61
C SER A 54 11.79 23.82 31.58
N LEU A 55 11.44 23.80 30.29
CA LEU A 55 12.28 24.15 29.16
C LEU A 55 11.88 25.49 28.55
N LYS A 56 12.85 26.20 27.97
CA LYS A 56 12.58 27.39 27.15
C LYS A 56 12.00 26.95 25.78
N GLN A 57 11.33 27.87 25.11
CA GLN A 57 10.67 27.61 23.82
C GLN A 57 11.64 27.06 22.74
N ASP A 58 12.87 27.55 22.74
CA ASP A 58 13.91 27.10 21.80
C ASP A 58 14.50 25.75 22.17
N GLN A 59 14.21 25.20 23.34
CA GLN A 59 14.69 23.92 23.86
C GLN A 59 13.62 22.79 23.67
N LEU A 60 12.40 23.16 23.32
CA LEU A 60 11.33 22.18 23.12
C LEU A 60 11.59 21.27 21.92
N PRO A 61 11.22 19.97 22.00
CA PRO A 61 11.40 19.05 20.88
C PRO A 61 10.41 19.37 19.74
N ALA A 62 10.76 18.97 18.52
CA ALA A 62 9.92 19.19 17.34
C ALA A 62 8.54 18.52 17.44
N CYS A 63 8.42 17.43 18.18
CA CYS A 63 7.18 16.65 18.35
C CYS A 63 6.08 17.40 19.13
N VAL A 64 6.38 18.51 19.81
CA VAL A 64 5.37 19.42 20.36
C VAL A 64 4.42 19.93 19.28
N GLY A 65 4.91 20.07 18.05
CA GLY A 65 4.14 20.48 16.88
C GLY A 65 3.28 19.38 16.25
N GLU A 66 3.39 18.12 16.69
CA GLU A 66 2.78 16.94 16.07
C GLU A 66 2.10 16.00 17.10
N ASN A 67 1.50 16.57 18.13
CA ASN A 67 0.81 15.81 19.22
C ASN A 67 1.72 14.86 20.02
N GLY A 68 3.04 15.09 20.06
CA GLY A 68 3.96 14.28 20.86
C GLY A 68 3.69 14.31 22.37
N GLY A 69 2.84 15.20 22.86
CA GLY A 69 2.42 15.33 24.25
C GLY A 69 0.91 15.18 24.47
N PHE A 70 0.20 14.43 23.64
CA PHE A 70 -1.27 14.30 23.80
C PHE A 70 -1.68 13.66 25.12
N MET A 71 -0.78 12.91 25.76
CA MET A 71 -1.00 12.34 27.11
C MET A 71 -0.41 13.19 28.22
N ASN A 72 0.00 14.44 27.94
CA ASN A 72 0.54 15.31 28.98
C ASN A 72 -0.51 15.62 30.05
N GLU A 73 -0.17 15.38 31.31
CA GLU A 73 -1.03 15.62 32.47
C GLU A 73 -1.01 17.08 32.96
N LYS A 74 -0.15 17.89 32.39
CA LYS A 74 0.00 19.31 32.69
C LYS A 74 -0.33 20.17 31.49
N PRO A 75 -0.85 21.40 31.69
CA PRO A 75 -0.99 22.36 30.61
C PRO A 75 0.38 22.66 29.99
N TYR A 76 0.42 22.91 28.68
CA TYR A 76 1.63 23.34 28.00
C TYR A 76 1.35 24.37 26.91
N LYS A 77 2.32 25.21 26.58
CA LYS A 77 2.19 26.27 25.60
C LYS A 77 2.67 25.79 24.23
N ARG A 78 1.89 26.06 23.19
CA ARG A 78 2.28 25.86 21.79
C ARG A 78 2.11 27.17 21.01
N ILE A 79 3.06 27.45 20.11
CA ILE A 79 2.96 28.52 19.13
C ILE A 79 2.38 27.95 17.84
N PHE A 80 1.23 28.48 17.43
CA PHE A 80 0.62 28.18 16.13
C PHE A 80 1.09 29.27 15.14
N LYS A 81 1.57 28.83 13.99
CA LYS A 81 1.98 29.68 12.89
C LYS A 81 1.15 29.34 11.67
N HIS A 82 0.71 30.37 10.94
CA HIS A 82 0.01 30.15 9.68
C HIS A 82 0.91 29.40 8.71
N VAL A 83 0.38 28.40 8.02
CA VAL A 83 1.16 27.49 7.16
C VAL A 83 1.89 28.24 6.04
N TYR A 84 1.29 29.34 5.56
CA TYR A 84 1.91 30.19 4.52
C TYR A 84 2.80 31.31 5.06
N ALA A 85 2.94 31.45 6.38
CA ALA A 85 3.95 32.34 6.96
C ALA A 85 5.39 31.83 6.73
N PHE A 86 5.55 30.65 6.17
CA PHE A 86 6.85 30.07 5.78
C PHE A 86 7.28 30.40 4.35
N GLY A 87 6.49 31.22 3.61
CA GLY A 87 6.88 31.72 2.29
C GLY A 87 7.93 32.83 2.37
N GLU A 88 8.62 33.07 1.25
CA GLU A 88 9.63 34.14 1.09
C GLU A 88 9.04 35.54 1.28
N THR A 89 7.74 35.73 1.20
CA THR A 89 7.02 36.93 1.62
C THR A 89 6.38 36.67 2.96
N PRO A 90 6.95 37.13 4.07
CA PRO A 90 6.35 37.00 5.38
C PRO A 90 4.99 37.70 5.37
N HIS A 91 3.93 36.95 5.61
CA HIS A 91 2.61 37.53 5.87
C HIS A 91 2.69 38.21 7.24
N THR A 92 3.26 39.39 7.25
CA THR A 92 3.48 40.21 8.45
C THR A 92 2.18 40.57 9.18
N LYS A 93 1.03 40.24 8.59
CA LYS A 93 -0.29 40.55 9.16
C LYS A 93 -0.80 39.46 10.10
N LEU A 94 -0.47 38.16 9.83
CA LEU A 94 -0.83 37.03 10.71
C LEU A 94 0.38 36.69 11.59
N LEU A 95 0.24 36.93 12.88
CA LEU A 95 1.31 36.73 13.85
C LEU A 95 1.28 35.29 14.39
N PRO A 96 2.46 34.72 14.75
CA PRO A 96 2.51 33.50 15.51
C PRO A 96 1.73 33.66 16.82
N THR A 97 0.74 32.83 17.04
CA THR A 97 -0.18 32.96 18.19
C THR A 97 0.08 31.83 19.19
N THR A 98 0.30 32.20 20.46
CA THR A 98 0.57 31.24 21.54
C THR A 98 -0.72 30.85 22.23
N ILE A 99 -1.01 29.55 22.25
CA ILE A 99 -2.15 28.96 22.98
C ILE A 99 -1.63 28.04 24.07
N GLU A 100 -2.23 28.16 25.27
CA GLU A 100 -2.05 27.19 26.35
C GLU A 100 -3.03 26.02 26.17
N LEU A 101 -2.46 24.87 25.83
CA LEU A 101 -3.20 23.62 25.70
C LEU A 101 -3.42 22.99 27.07
N LYS A 102 -4.63 22.56 27.36
CA LYS A 102 -4.97 21.88 28.60
C LYS A 102 -4.44 20.45 28.65
N PRO A 103 -4.36 19.83 29.83
CA PRO A 103 -4.01 18.42 29.94
C PRO A 103 -4.87 17.54 29.02
N TYR A 104 -4.23 16.52 28.42
CA TYR A 104 -4.89 15.58 27.52
C TYR A 104 -5.55 16.23 26.30
N SER A 105 -4.96 17.32 25.81
CA SER A 105 -5.36 17.98 24.57
C SER A 105 -4.57 17.46 23.39
N PHE A 106 -5.20 17.46 22.24
CA PHE A 106 -4.59 17.26 20.93
C PHE A 106 -5.16 18.25 19.92
N PHE A 107 -4.53 18.33 18.78
CA PHE A 107 -4.95 19.24 17.71
C PHE A 107 -4.69 18.60 16.35
N GLY A 108 -5.37 19.09 15.33
CA GLY A 108 -5.14 18.62 13.99
C GLY A 108 -5.84 19.44 12.91
N ILE A 109 -5.23 19.44 11.75
CA ILE A 109 -5.77 20.08 10.55
C ILE A 109 -6.64 19.05 9.83
N PRO A 110 -7.94 19.30 9.58
CA PRO A 110 -8.77 18.49 8.73
C PRO A 110 -8.38 18.69 7.26
N PHE A 111 -7.18 18.22 6.90
CA PHE A 111 -6.49 18.55 5.67
C PHE A 111 -7.30 18.24 4.42
N ARG A 112 -8.02 17.12 4.41
CA ARG A 112 -8.92 16.76 3.33
C ARG A 112 -9.94 17.84 3.03
N TYR A 113 -10.58 18.37 4.09
CA TYR A 113 -11.61 19.41 3.96
C TYR A 113 -11.07 20.76 3.47
N LEU A 114 -9.78 21.00 3.60
CA LEU A 114 -9.13 22.25 3.18
C LEU A 114 -8.31 22.10 1.90
N SER A 115 -8.20 20.89 1.33
CA SER A 115 -7.46 20.64 0.11
C SER A 115 -8.33 20.76 -1.15
N ARG A 116 -7.70 21.02 -2.29
CA ARG A 116 -8.38 21.05 -3.60
C ARG A 116 -9.01 19.73 -3.99
N ASP A 117 -8.44 18.62 -3.52
CA ASP A 117 -8.89 17.27 -3.87
C ASP A 117 -10.34 16.98 -3.44
N TYR A 118 -10.85 17.74 -2.46
CA TYR A 118 -12.23 17.62 -1.93
C TYR A 118 -13.12 18.83 -2.28
N GLN A 119 -12.67 19.69 -3.18
CA GLN A 119 -13.43 20.88 -3.55
C GLN A 119 -14.82 20.55 -4.11
N GLU A 120 -14.93 19.51 -4.93
CA GLU A 120 -16.22 19.09 -5.50
C GLU A 120 -17.16 18.61 -4.41
N GLU A 121 -16.72 17.75 -3.50
CA GLU A 121 -17.51 17.30 -2.34
C GLU A 121 -17.98 18.46 -1.48
N LEU A 122 -17.10 19.42 -1.20
CA LEU A 122 -17.43 20.59 -0.40
C LEU A 122 -18.38 21.55 -1.13
N ASN A 123 -18.29 21.67 -2.45
CA ASN A 123 -19.23 22.45 -3.24
C ASN A 123 -20.64 21.84 -3.24
N HIS A 124 -20.75 20.51 -3.22
CA HIS A 124 -22.03 19.83 -3.05
C HIS A 124 -22.62 20.06 -1.67
N LYS A 125 -21.79 20.07 -0.61
CA LYS A 125 -22.23 20.32 0.77
C LYS A 125 -22.58 21.80 1.03
N TYR A 126 -21.90 22.72 0.36
CA TYR A 126 -22.02 24.17 0.57
C TYR A 126 -22.15 24.95 -0.75
N PRO A 127 -23.17 24.69 -1.56
CA PRO A 127 -23.26 25.25 -2.92
C PRO A 127 -23.45 26.77 -2.97
N ASN A 128 -23.87 27.40 -1.87
CA ASN A 128 -24.10 28.84 -1.78
C ASN A 128 -22.98 29.64 -1.13
N LEU A 129 -21.93 28.95 -0.67
CA LEU A 129 -20.77 29.67 -0.12
C LEU A 129 -19.81 29.99 -1.27
N SER A 130 -19.76 31.23 -1.67
CA SER A 130 -18.79 31.75 -2.64
C SER A 130 -17.42 31.97 -2.00
N ASP A 131 -16.36 31.93 -2.82
CA ASP A 131 -15.01 32.32 -2.38
C ASP A 131 -14.80 33.85 -2.45
N ASP A 132 -15.79 34.65 -2.07
CA ASP A 132 -15.89 36.07 -2.38
C ASP A 132 -14.86 36.95 -1.66
N GLU A 133 -14.30 36.49 -0.55
CA GLU A 133 -13.21 37.19 0.12
C GLU A 133 -11.90 36.44 0.02
N THR A 134 -11.06 36.86 -0.90
CA THR A 134 -9.66 36.45 -0.91
C THR A 134 -8.89 37.13 0.22
N ALA A 135 -8.00 36.43 0.88
CA ALA A 135 -7.08 37.03 1.82
C ALA A 135 -6.31 38.17 1.14
N PRO A 136 -6.06 39.31 1.84
CA PRO A 136 -5.33 40.46 1.27
C PRO A 136 -3.85 40.20 1.01
N PHE A 137 -3.48 38.90 0.94
CA PHE A 137 -2.15 38.40 0.67
C PHE A 137 -2.27 37.04 -0.07
N PRO A 138 -1.27 36.64 -0.86
CA PRO A 138 -1.30 35.39 -1.57
C PRO A 138 -1.46 34.18 -0.64
N THR A 139 -2.37 33.26 -0.99
CA THR A 139 -2.59 31.97 -0.30
C THR A 139 -2.76 30.86 -1.33
N SER A 140 -2.28 29.66 -1.03
CA SER A 140 -2.49 28.47 -1.89
C SER A 140 -3.79 27.72 -1.56
N TRP A 141 -4.52 28.13 -0.53
CA TRP A 141 -5.83 27.57 -0.22
C TRP A 141 -6.89 28.09 -1.20
N VAL A 142 -7.82 27.21 -1.55
CA VAL A 142 -8.84 27.47 -2.56
C VAL A 142 -9.94 28.36 -2.02
N TYR A 143 -10.17 28.32 -0.69
CA TYR A 143 -11.32 28.92 -0.06
C TYR A 143 -11.06 30.29 0.51
N GLY A 144 -12.01 31.23 0.36
CA GLY A 144 -12.02 32.49 1.06
C GLY A 144 -12.22 32.32 2.57
N LYS A 145 -12.03 33.41 3.32
CA LYS A 145 -12.06 33.44 4.79
C LYS A 145 -13.38 32.90 5.37
N GLU A 146 -14.50 33.41 4.90
CA GLU A 146 -15.84 33.05 5.39
C GLU A 146 -16.08 31.55 5.20
N ARG A 147 -15.81 31.06 4.01
CA ARG A 147 -15.94 29.64 3.67
C ARG A 147 -15.03 28.75 4.51
N GLN A 148 -13.82 29.17 4.83
CA GLN A 148 -12.92 28.42 5.72
C GLN A 148 -13.50 28.28 7.13
N PHE A 149 -14.08 29.35 7.67
CA PHE A 149 -14.75 29.29 8.98
C PHE A 149 -15.93 28.32 8.95
N GLU A 150 -16.77 28.37 7.92
CA GLU A 150 -17.93 27.48 7.78
C GLU A 150 -17.50 26.01 7.66
N ILE A 151 -16.49 25.69 6.83
CA ILE A 151 -15.98 24.35 6.67
C ILE A 151 -15.36 23.81 7.97
N LEU A 152 -14.53 24.61 8.66
CA LEU A 152 -13.94 24.22 9.93
C LEU A 152 -14.99 24.04 11.03
N ASN A 153 -16.00 24.90 11.07
CA ASN A 153 -17.13 24.76 11.98
C ASN A 153 -17.95 23.51 11.67
N HIS A 154 -18.21 23.22 10.38
CA HIS A 154 -18.89 22.00 9.99
C HIS A 154 -18.12 20.75 10.43
N PHE A 155 -16.83 20.68 10.16
CA PHE A 155 -16.00 19.58 10.64
C PHE A 155 -16.10 19.41 12.16
N ARG A 156 -15.94 20.52 12.88
CA ARG A 156 -15.99 20.54 14.35
C ARG A 156 -17.34 20.09 14.89
N LEU A 157 -18.45 20.54 14.30
CA LEU A 157 -19.81 20.25 14.78
C LEU A 157 -20.23 18.80 14.56
N ASN A 158 -19.61 18.08 13.65
CA ASN A 158 -19.81 16.64 13.46
C ASN A 158 -19.10 15.79 14.51
N ILE A 159 -18.22 16.37 15.33
CA ILE A 159 -17.55 15.71 16.46
C ILE A 159 -18.23 16.15 17.76
N GLU A 160 -18.85 15.23 18.46
CA GLU A 160 -19.61 15.49 19.67
C GLU A 160 -18.88 15.00 20.93
N ALA A 161 -18.71 15.91 21.88
CA ALA A 161 -18.13 15.58 23.17
C ALA A 161 -19.00 14.59 23.96
N GLY A 162 -18.39 13.56 24.52
CA GLY A 162 -19.08 12.49 25.26
C GLY A 162 -19.62 11.34 24.41
N THR A 163 -19.57 11.50 23.09
CA THR A 163 -20.10 10.49 22.14
C THR A 163 -19.05 10.09 21.11
N SER A 164 -18.38 11.05 20.46
CA SER A 164 -17.33 10.78 19.47
C SER A 164 -16.09 10.17 20.12
N LEU A 165 -15.44 9.27 19.38
CA LEU A 165 -14.19 8.64 19.78
C LEU A 165 -13.02 9.17 18.95
N GLY A 166 -11.86 9.27 19.57
CA GLY A 166 -10.57 9.56 18.93
C GLY A 166 -9.73 8.29 18.82
N VAL A 167 -9.20 8.05 17.62
CA VAL A 167 -8.25 6.97 17.31
C VAL A 167 -6.87 7.56 17.12
N PHE A 168 -5.96 7.26 18.04
CA PHE A 168 -4.58 7.74 18.01
C PHE A 168 -3.71 6.71 17.31
N TYR A 169 -2.96 7.14 16.27
CA TYR A 169 -2.16 6.22 15.47
C TYR A 169 -0.78 6.76 15.09
N CYS A 170 0.19 5.86 14.99
CA CYS A 170 1.50 6.13 14.39
C CYS A 170 1.53 5.72 12.92
N LYS A 171 2.29 6.44 12.10
CA LYS A 171 2.55 6.05 10.70
C LYS A 171 3.29 4.71 10.60
N SER A 172 3.28 4.13 9.39
CA SER A 172 4.25 3.08 9.01
C SER A 172 5.68 3.56 9.27
N GLY A 173 6.57 2.64 9.63
CA GLY A 173 7.89 2.98 10.15
C GLY A 173 7.91 3.15 11.66
N ASN A 174 6.94 2.61 12.38
CA ASN A 174 6.92 2.53 13.84
C ASN A 174 7.66 1.27 14.34
N PRO A 175 8.06 1.20 15.63
CA PRO A 175 8.89 0.09 16.12
C PRO A 175 8.15 -1.25 16.31
N ILE A 176 6.84 -1.28 16.21
CA ILE A 176 6.01 -2.50 16.38
C ILE A 176 5.76 -3.17 15.02
N ASP A 177 5.47 -2.36 14.00
CA ASP A 177 5.21 -2.85 12.65
C ASP A 177 5.67 -1.79 11.63
N GLU A 178 6.73 -2.09 10.90
CA GLU A 178 7.37 -1.15 9.99
C GLU A 178 6.50 -0.83 8.78
N ASP A 179 5.71 -1.80 8.31
CA ASP A 179 4.95 -1.68 7.06
C ASP A 179 3.53 -1.14 7.25
N ALA A 180 3.02 -1.19 8.47
CA ALA A 180 1.63 -0.84 8.76
C ALA A 180 1.50 0.40 9.67
N LYS A 181 0.35 1.09 9.56
CA LYS A 181 -0.04 2.10 10.54
C LYS A 181 -0.45 1.40 11.82
N LEU A 182 0.00 1.90 12.95
CA LEU A 182 -0.21 1.32 14.27
C LEU A 182 -1.18 2.17 15.08
N ILE A 183 -2.30 1.61 15.52
CA ILE A 183 -3.19 2.27 16.48
C ILE A 183 -2.59 2.11 17.87
N VAL A 184 -2.33 3.23 18.54
CA VAL A 184 -1.69 3.27 19.87
C VAL A 184 -2.69 3.50 21.00
N GLY A 185 -3.87 4.06 20.69
CA GLY A 185 -4.90 4.29 21.70
C GLY A 185 -6.25 4.69 21.11
N ILE A 186 -7.28 4.51 21.94
CA ILE A 186 -8.67 4.91 21.63
C ILE A 186 -9.25 5.58 22.86
N GLY A 187 -9.92 6.74 22.68
CA GLY A 187 -10.54 7.44 23.80
C GLY A 187 -11.73 8.32 23.40
N GLU A 188 -12.63 8.53 24.36
CA GLU A 188 -13.77 9.43 24.19
C GLU A 188 -13.28 10.88 24.01
N ILE A 189 -13.85 11.61 23.08
CA ILE A 189 -13.64 13.06 22.97
C ILE A 189 -14.45 13.73 24.07
N THR A 190 -13.76 14.40 24.99
CA THR A 190 -14.40 15.03 26.18
C THR A 190 -14.74 16.49 25.96
N LYS A 191 -14.06 17.14 25.01
CA LYS A 191 -14.32 18.54 24.66
C LYS A 191 -13.87 18.85 23.24
N VAL A 192 -14.65 19.70 22.58
CA VAL A 192 -14.38 20.25 21.26
C VAL A 192 -14.30 21.79 21.39
N LEU A 193 -13.15 22.38 21.15
CA LEU A 193 -12.98 23.83 21.28
C LEU A 193 -13.55 24.55 20.04
N PRO A 194 -14.01 25.81 20.18
CA PRO A 194 -14.38 26.62 19.03
C PRO A 194 -13.16 26.87 18.13
N VAL A 195 -13.42 27.18 16.85
CA VAL A 195 -12.38 27.58 15.91
C VAL A 195 -11.64 28.81 16.48
N GLN A 196 -10.32 28.73 16.57
CA GLN A 196 -9.45 29.80 17.06
C GLN A 196 -8.99 30.66 15.89
N THR A 197 -8.56 31.89 16.18
CA THR A 197 -8.02 32.83 15.19
C THR A 197 -6.59 33.23 15.52
N TYR A 198 -5.81 33.51 14.49
CA TYR A 198 -4.47 34.07 14.66
C TYR A 198 -4.50 35.49 15.20
N ASP A 199 -3.51 35.86 16.02
CA ASP A 199 -3.21 37.27 16.32
C ASP A 199 -2.82 38.00 15.03
N THR A 200 -3.24 39.26 14.89
CA THR A 200 -3.03 40.01 13.66
C THR A 200 -2.71 41.48 13.98
N THR A 201 -2.02 42.15 13.08
CA THR A 201 -1.73 43.63 13.14
C THR A 201 -2.81 44.45 12.45
N THR A 202 -3.88 43.81 11.96
CA THR A 202 -4.99 44.47 11.25
C THR A 202 -6.33 43.93 11.74
N ASP A 203 -7.44 44.56 11.35
CA ASP A 203 -8.79 44.07 11.67
C ASP A 203 -9.18 42.76 10.93
N TYR A 204 -8.29 42.25 10.08
CA TYR A 204 -8.50 41.00 9.35
C TYR A 204 -8.25 39.78 10.24
N THR A 205 -9.30 38.99 10.52
CA THR A 205 -9.22 37.73 11.28
C THR A 205 -9.12 36.53 10.34
N TYR A 206 -8.27 35.54 10.68
CA TYR A 206 -8.09 34.33 9.92
C TYR A 206 -8.13 33.10 10.86
N PRO A 207 -8.83 32.02 10.51
CA PRO A 207 -8.99 30.88 11.40
C PRO A 207 -7.70 30.06 11.53
N PHE A 208 -7.52 29.42 12.69
CA PHE A 208 -6.58 28.32 12.79
C PHE A 208 -7.08 27.16 11.96
N TRP A 209 -6.18 26.52 11.25
CA TRP A 209 -6.47 25.26 10.60
C TRP A 209 -6.36 24.07 11.57
N ASP A 210 -5.57 24.23 12.65
CA ASP A 210 -5.54 23.27 13.74
C ASP A 210 -6.79 23.42 14.61
N LEU A 211 -7.69 22.45 14.58
CA LEU A 211 -8.76 22.33 15.55
C LEU A 211 -8.25 21.70 16.83
N ILE A 212 -8.72 22.15 17.99
CA ILE A 212 -8.24 21.70 19.29
C ILE A 212 -9.33 20.90 20.01
N PHE A 213 -8.93 19.74 20.55
CA PHE A 213 -9.81 18.82 21.23
C PHE A 213 -9.18 18.34 22.54
N GLU A 214 -10.02 17.87 23.48
CA GLU A 214 -9.59 17.17 24.69
C GLU A 214 -10.14 15.73 24.66
N HIS A 215 -9.36 14.74 25.13
CA HIS A 215 -9.78 13.34 25.18
C HIS A 215 -9.83 12.77 26.59
N GLY A 216 -10.48 11.61 26.75
CA GLY A 216 -10.76 10.97 28.04
C GLY A 216 -9.76 9.90 28.48
N ILE A 217 -8.70 9.61 27.69
CA ILE A 217 -7.67 8.65 28.12
C ILE A 217 -6.92 9.21 29.32
N ARG A 218 -6.72 8.39 30.35
CA ARG A 218 -5.98 8.77 31.56
C ARG A 218 -4.98 7.68 31.91
N THR A 219 -3.90 8.05 32.56
CA THR A 219 -2.89 7.14 33.10
C THR A 219 -3.50 6.22 34.17
N ASP A 220 -4.36 6.76 35.02
CA ASP A 220 -5.21 5.97 35.93
C ASP A 220 -6.39 5.37 35.16
N LEU A 221 -6.28 4.08 34.78
CA LEU A 221 -7.29 3.37 34.03
C LEU A 221 -8.67 3.33 34.70
N LYS A 222 -8.77 3.54 36.02
CA LYS A 222 -10.08 3.61 36.70
C LYS A 222 -10.86 4.87 36.38
N LYS A 223 -10.15 5.94 36.03
CA LYS A 223 -10.73 7.25 35.67
C LYS A 223 -10.76 7.46 34.18
N SER A 224 -10.18 6.56 33.42
CA SER A 224 -10.00 6.68 31.98
C SER A 224 -11.28 6.35 31.22
N LYS A 225 -11.60 7.21 30.25
CA LYS A 225 -12.61 6.96 29.21
C LYS A 225 -11.89 6.62 27.90
N GLY A 226 -11.14 5.54 27.90
CA GLY A 226 -10.29 5.07 26.84
C GLY A 226 -9.01 4.45 27.38
N PHE A 227 -8.12 4.02 26.52
CA PHE A 227 -6.88 3.35 26.88
C PHE A 227 -5.80 3.58 25.82
N LEU A 228 -4.55 3.40 26.22
CA LEU A 228 -3.42 3.14 25.36
C LEU A 228 -3.13 1.64 25.36
N LEU A 229 -2.75 1.11 24.19
CA LEU A 229 -2.25 -0.26 24.10
C LEU A 229 -0.88 -0.35 24.76
N PRO A 230 -0.57 -1.42 25.51
CA PRO A 230 0.61 -1.50 26.35
C PRO A 230 1.89 -1.87 25.59
N TYR A 231 2.12 -1.28 24.42
CA TYR A 231 3.27 -1.59 23.56
C TYR A 231 4.61 -1.31 24.22
N HIS A 232 4.74 -0.17 24.93
CA HIS A 232 5.98 0.19 25.63
C HIS A 232 6.33 -0.81 26.73
N GLU A 233 5.31 -1.28 27.45
CA GLU A 233 5.48 -2.30 28.49
C GLU A 233 5.96 -3.60 27.90
N TYR A 234 5.32 -4.09 26.83
CA TYR A 234 5.74 -5.32 26.15
C TYR A 234 7.13 -5.21 25.52
N MET A 235 7.46 -4.08 24.93
CA MET A 235 8.80 -3.83 24.36
C MET A 235 9.91 -3.87 25.42
N SER A 236 9.61 -3.46 26.65
CA SER A 236 10.58 -3.43 27.76
C SER A 236 10.76 -4.78 28.47
N LEU A 237 9.91 -5.80 28.16
CA LEU A 237 10.04 -7.13 28.75
C LEU A 237 11.27 -7.87 28.22
N ASP A 238 11.85 -8.69 29.09
CA ASP A 238 12.92 -9.61 28.72
C ASP A 238 12.38 -10.79 27.89
N GLU A 239 13.13 -11.24 26.87
CA GLU A 239 12.72 -12.31 25.96
C GLU A 239 12.54 -13.64 26.69
N ASP A 240 13.48 -14.00 27.56
CA ASP A 240 13.46 -15.26 28.31
C ASP A 240 12.30 -15.28 29.31
N TYR A 241 12.00 -14.13 29.94
CA TYR A 241 10.86 -13.98 30.83
C TYR A 241 9.54 -14.20 30.06
N VAL A 242 9.35 -13.57 28.91
CA VAL A 242 8.15 -13.74 28.08
C VAL A 242 7.96 -15.19 27.68
N LYS A 243 9.04 -15.84 27.19
CA LYS A 243 9.03 -17.23 26.78
C LYS A 243 8.73 -18.19 27.94
N ALA A 244 9.25 -17.93 29.13
CA ALA A 244 8.96 -18.73 30.31
C ALA A 244 7.51 -18.65 30.77
N GLN A 245 6.86 -17.47 30.62
CA GLN A 245 5.47 -17.25 31.06
C GLN A 245 4.45 -17.70 30.02
N THR A 246 4.73 -17.56 28.73
CA THR A 246 3.74 -17.76 27.65
C THR A 246 4.03 -18.94 26.73
N GLY A 247 5.25 -19.47 26.76
CA GLY A 247 5.73 -20.45 25.79
C GLY A 247 5.99 -19.89 24.38
N LYS A 248 5.88 -18.56 24.18
CA LYS A 248 6.00 -17.86 22.91
C LYS A 248 7.16 -16.88 22.93
N SER A 249 7.69 -16.52 21.77
CA SER A 249 8.63 -15.41 21.64
C SER A 249 7.95 -14.06 21.94
N LYS A 250 8.75 -13.07 22.32
CA LYS A 250 8.27 -11.71 22.57
C LYS A 250 7.57 -11.12 21.34
N GLN A 251 8.07 -11.41 20.12
CA GLN A 251 7.45 -10.94 18.89
C GLN A 251 6.07 -11.56 18.68
N GLU A 252 5.90 -12.88 18.88
CA GLU A 252 4.60 -13.55 18.76
C GLU A 252 3.58 -12.96 19.73
N VAL A 253 4.00 -12.64 20.95
CA VAL A 253 3.12 -12.02 21.95
C VAL A 253 2.76 -10.58 21.58
N ILE A 254 3.69 -9.80 21.01
CA ILE A 254 3.42 -8.46 20.49
C ILE A 254 2.46 -8.53 19.29
N ASP A 255 2.62 -9.52 18.41
CA ASP A 255 1.73 -9.70 17.26
C ASP A 255 0.28 -10.00 17.66
N GLU A 256 0.05 -10.63 18.82
CA GLU A 256 -1.30 -10.90 19.34
C GLU A 256 -1.98 -9.67 19.98
N ILE A 257 -1.24 -8.60 20.29
CA ILE A 257 -1.77 -7.39 20.91
C ILE A 257 -1.70 -6.16 20.02
N LYS A 258 -1.08 -6.24 18.85
CA LYS A 258 -0.96 -5.09 17.95
C LYS A 258 -2.25 -4.87 17.15
N ILE A 259 -2.60 -3.59 16.96
CA ILE A 259 -3.66 -3.17 16.03
C ILE A 259 -2.99 -2.44 14.89
N THR A 260 -2.77 -3.15 13.78
CA THR A 260 -2.10 -2.62 12.59
C THR A 260 -3.06 -2.54 11.41
N ILE A 261 -2.94 -1.45 10.67
CA ILE A 261 -3.73 -1.21 9.45
C ILE A 261 -2.77 -1.33 8.26
N PRO A 262 -2.78 -2.47 7.55
CA PRO A 262 -1.93 -2.69 6.39
C PRO A 262 -2.33 -1.78 5.22
N LYS A 263 -1.41 -1.57 4.30
CA LYS A 263 -1.61 -0.68 3.14
C LYS A 263 -2.62 -1.23 2.12
N LEU A 264 -2.87 -2.54 2.13
CA LEU A 264 -3.68 -3.28 1.16
C LEU A 264 -4.69 -4.20 1.87
N GLY A 265 -5.80 -4.55 1.20
CA GLY A 265 -6.81 -5.48 1.67
C GLY A 265 -8.10 -4.81 2.17
N ASN A 266 -8.93 -5.57 2.88
CA ASN A 266 -10.25 -5.13 3.41
C ASN A 266 -10.18 -3.93 4.37
N SER A 267 -8.97 -3.55 4.80
CA SER A 267 -8.70 -2.37 5.63
C SER A 267 -8.48 -1.07 4.85
N GLN A 268 -8.70 -1.06 3.53
CA GLN A 268 -8.43 0.12 2.70
C GLN A 268 -9.18 1.38 3.16
N ILE A 269 -10.44 1.24 3.60
CA ILE A 269 -11.22 2.37 4.13
C ILE A 269 -10.53 2.93 5.37
N ILE A 270 -10.24 2.07 6.36
CA ILE A 270 -9.57 2.46 7.60
C ILE A 270 -8.18 3.05 7.29
N PHE A 271 -7.46 2.46 6.33
CA PHE A 271 -6.16 2.97 5.91
C PHE A 271 -6.24 4.40 5.37
N ASN A 272 -7.28 4.70 4.60
CA ASN A 272 -7.51 6.04 4.05
C ASN A 272 -7.95 7.04 5.14
N GLU A 273 -8.83 6.64 6.05
CA GLU A 273 -9.30 7.46 7.18
C GLU A 273 -8.17 7.79 8.18
N LEU A 274 -7.15 6.93 8.30
CA LEU A 274 -5.96 7.15 9.12
C LEU A 274 -4.75 7.68 8.29
N SER A 275 -4.96 8.48 7.26
CA SER A 275 -3.88 8.90 6.35
C SER A 275 -3.34 10.28 6.61
N TYR A 276 -4.17 11.19 7.14
CA TYR A 276 -3.82 12.58 7.41
C TYR A 276 -3.62 12.84 8.91
N GLY A 277 -3.22 14.07 9.25
CA GLY A 277 -2.99 14.45 10.65
C GLY A 277 -4.24 14.35 11.51
N CYS A 278 -5.40 14.71 10.92
CA CYS A 278 -6.72 14.66 11.53
C CYS A 278 -7.75 14.44 10.40
N ASP A 279 -8.61 13.43 10.55
CA ASP A 279 -9.66 13.13 9.57
C ASP A 279 -10.83 12.43 10.26
N TYR A 280 -11.97 12.32 9.57
CA TYR A 280 -13.08 11.54 10.08
C TYR A 280 -12.79 10.05 10.03
N VAL A 281 -13.31 9.35 11.03
CA VAL A 281 -13.41 7.89 11.04
C VAL A 281 -14.90 7.53 11.01
N SER A 282 -15.29 6.68 10.07
CA SER A 282 -16.66 6.21 9.93
C SER A 282 -17.08 5.34 11.12
N ASN A 283 -18.37 5.25 11.37
CA ASN A 283 -18.91 4.40 12.42
C ASN A 283 -18.54 2.93 12.19
N HIS A 284 -18.54 2.51 10.92
CA HIS A 284 -18.16 1.16 10.52
C HIS A 284 -16.67 0.87 10.85
N SER A 285 -15.76 1.74 10.42
CA SER A 285 -14.33 1.61 10.77
C SER A 285 -14.11 1.59 12.26
N MET A 286 -14.86 2.42 13.00
CA MET A 286 -14.79 2.46 14.46
C MET A 286 -15.24 1.13 15.09
N LEU A 287 -16.31 0.50 14.59
CA LEU A 287 -16.75 -0.82 15.06
C LEU A 287 -15.67 -1.89 14.86
N ILE A 288 -15.03 -1.91 13.67
CA ILE A 288 -13.93 -2.84 13.39
C ILE A 288 -12.78 -2.60 14.38
N ILE A 289 -12.35 -1.34 14.53
CA ILE A 289 -11.26 -0.98 15.42
C ILE A 289 -11.56 -1.38 16.87
N LEU A 290 -12.78 -1.12 17.36
CA LEU A 290 -13.18 -1.49 18.71
C LEU A 290 -13.22 -3.01 18.93
N ASN A 291 -13.72 -3.79 17.95
CA ASN A 291 -13.73 -5.25 18.05
C ASN A 291 -12.32 -5.85 18.03
N VAL A 292 -11.41 -5.33 17.19
CA VAL A 292 -10.00 -5.75 17.20
C VAL A 292 -9.34 -5.37 18.52
N ALA A 293 -9.57 -4.15 19.01
CA ALA A 293 -9.04 -3.69 20.30
C ALA A 293 -9.52 -4.58 21.48
N ARG A 294 -10.77 -5.00 21.46
CA ARG A 294 -11.32 -5.92 22.44
C ARG A 294 -10.56 -7.25 22.47
N LYS A 295 -10.35 -7.86 21.29
CA LYS A 295 -9.56 -9.10 21.15
C LYS A 295 -8.11 -8.90 21.63
N CYS A 296 -7.49 -7.80 21.30
CA CYS A 296 -6.12 -7.48 21.77
C CYS A 296 -6.06 -7.39 23.31
N LEU A 297 -7.01 -6.73 23.96
CA LEU A 297 -7.05 -6.64 25.41
C LEU A 297 -7.36 -8.00 26.08
N GLU A 298 -8.15 -8.88 25.45
CA GLU A 298 -8.32 -10.26 25.89
C GLU A 298 -6.99 -11.03 25.85
N SER A 299 -6.17 -10.84 24.81
CA SER A 299 -4.82 -11.40 24.72
C SER A 299 -3.90 -10.85 25.81
N VAL A 300 -3.95 -9.54 26.09
CA VAL A 300 -3.20 -8.93 27.21
C VAL A 300 -3.56 -9.57 28.55
N ILE A 301 -4.86 -9.80 28.82
CA ILE A 301 -5.33 -10.46 30.03
C ILE A 301 -4.84 -11.91 30.08
N LYS A 302 -4.93 -12.64 28.98
CA LYS A 302 -4.48 -14.03 28.84
C LYS A 302 -2.98 -14.19 29.09
N HIS A 303 -2.18 -13.28 28.57
CA HIS A 303 -0.73 -13.30 28.78
C HIS A 303 -0.35 -13.05 30.24
N GLY A 304 -1.06 -12.15 30.92
CA GLY A 304 -0.79 -11.80 32.33
C GLY A 304 0.57 -11.11 32.57
N LEU A 305 1.23 -10.65 31.52
CA LEU A 305 2.60 -10.08 31.58
C LEU A 305 2.62 -8.63 32.05
N VAL A 306 1.54 -7.88 31.79
CA VAL A 306 1.45 -6.44 32.06
C VAL A 306 0.24 -6.16 32.95
N GLY A 307 0.51 -5.50 34.08
CA GLY A 307 -0.53 -5.07 35.01
C GLY A 307 -1.42 -3.99 34.41
N GLY A 308 -2.71 -3.96 34.85
CA GLY A 308 -3.66 -2.95 34.41
C GLY A 308 -5.10 -3.37 34.66
N ASN A 309 -6.04 -2.43 34.55
CA ASN A 309 -7.47 -2.73 34.74
C ASN A 309 -8.14 -3.06 33.38
N TRP A 310 -7.58 -4.02 32.68
CA TRP A 310 -7.96 -4.36 31.29
C TRP A 310 -9.40 -4.89 31.21
N LYS A 311 -9.89 -5.63 32.21
CA LYS A 311 -11.28 -6.08 32.23
C LYS A 311 -12.28 -4.92 32.24
N GLN A 312 -11.98 -3.81 32.94
CA GLN A 312 -12.84 -2.62 32.91
C GLN A 312 -12.78 -1.92 31.56
N GLN A 313 -11.63 -1.94 30.88
CA GLN A 313 -11.51 -1.37 29.53
C GLN A 313 -12.28 -2.20 28.48
N ILE A 314 -12.34 -3.52 28.62
CA ILE A 314 -13.21 -4.36 27.77
C ILE A 314 -14.68 -3.97 27.95
N LEU A 315 -15.15 -3.82 29.22
CA LEU A 315 -16.53 -3.37 29.48
C LEU A 315 -16.79 -1.97 28.89
N TRP A 316 -15.80 -1.07 28.93
CA TRP A 316 -15.91 0.24 28.29
C TRP A 316 -16.00 0.09 26.75
N ILE A 317 -15.17 -0.74 26.12
CA ILE A 317 -15.26 -1.03 24.68
C ILE A 317 -16.65 -1.58 24.31
N ASP A 318 -17.16 -2.56 25.06
CA ASP A 318 -18.49 -3.14 24.80
C ASP A 318 -19.59 -2.07 24.87
N SER A 319 -19.47 -1.12 25.81
CA SER A 319 -20.39 0.02 25.89
C SER A 319 -20.27 0.98 24.70
N GLN A 320 -19.05 1.20 24.18
CA GLN A 320 -18.85 2.04 23.00
C GLN A 320 -19.35 1.34 21.71
N ILE A 321 -19.12 0.04 21.55
CA ILE A 321 -19.67 -0.75 20.45
C ILE A 321 -21.21 -0.61 20.41
N ALA A 322 -21.88 -0.73 21.55
CA ALA A 322 -23.33 -0.54 21.63
C ALA A 322 -23.75 0.88 21.21
N LYS A 323 -23.06 1.92 21.71
CA LYS A 323 -23.33 3.33 21.32
C LYS A 323 -23.13 3.58 19.84
N VAL A 324 -22.02 3.07 19.26
CA VAL A 324 -21.74 3.26 17.83
C VAL A 324 -22.80 2.57 16.97
N LYS A 325 -23.25 1.37 17.35
CA LYS A 325 -24.35 0.68 16.67
C LYS A 325 -25.64 1.50 16.73
N ASP A 326 -25.97 2.10 17.86
CA ASP A 326 -27.13 2.98 18.01
C ASP A 326 -27.02 4.25 17.14
N MET A 327 -25.81 4.80 16.96
CA MET A 327 -25.59 6.00 16.13
C MET A 327 -25.74 5.74 14.64
N ILE A 328 -25.42 4.57 14.15
CA ILE A 328 -25.51 4.22 12.71
C ILE A 328 -26.95 4.39 12.24
N GLY A 329 -27.93 3.92 13.00
CA GLY A 329 -29.34 3.99 12.62
C GLY A 329 -29.66 3.12 11.40
N PRO A 330 -30.93 3.14 10.91
CA PRO A 330 -31.39 2.27 9.83
C PRO A 330 -31.03 2.75 8.41
N PHE A 331 -30.66 4.03 8.21
CA PHE A 331 -30.39 4.63 6.90
C PHE A 331 -29.19 5.58 6.92
N PRO A 332 -27.97 5.06 7.15
CA PRO A 332 -26.76 5.89 7.30
C PRO A 332 -26.36 6.66 6.04
N ALA A 333 -26.74 6.17 4.85
CA ALA A 333 -26.40 6.80 3.57
C ALA A 333 -27.61 7.45 2.88
N PHE A 334 -28.55 7.97 3.65
CA PHE A 334 -29.75 8.61 3.09
C PHE A 334 -29.40 9.82 2.21
N ALA A 335 -28.55 10.74 2.71
CA ALA A 335 -28.12 11.90 1.92
C ALA A 335 -27.28 11.49 0.70
N GLU A 336 -26.41 10.48 0.83
CA GLU A 336 -25.63 9.95 -0.28
C GLU A 336 -26.54 9.38 -1.39
N ALA A 337 -27.62 8.69 -1.01
CA ALA A 337 -28.60 8.16 -1.96
C ALA A 337 -29.39 9.27 -2.68
N LEU A 338 -29.73 10.34 -1.99
CA LEU A 338 -30.33 11.52 -2.61
C LEU A 338 -29.34 12.23 -3.55
N SER A 339 -28.09 12.36 -3.14
CA SER A 339 -27.02 12.96 -3.96
C SER A 339 -26.79 12.16 -5.24
N ALA A 340 -26.80 10.83 -5.16
CA ALA A 340 -26.62 9.93 -6.32
C ALA A 340 -27.66 10.15 -7.42
N ILE A 341 -28.87 10.58 -7.08
CA ILE A 341 -29.94 10.89 -8.04
C ILE A 341 -29.99 12.36 -8.45
N GLY A 342 -29.03 13.21 -8.02
CA GLY A 342 -28.92 14.62 -8.42
C GLY A 342 -29.60 15.62 -7.50
N VAL A 343 -29.85 15.28 -6.24
CA VAL A 343 -30.31 16.22 -5.21
C VAL A 343 -29.11 16.96 -4.62
N ASN A 344 -28.79 18.13 -5.12
CA ASN A 344 -27.58 18.90 -4.72
C ASN A 344 -27.56 19.28 -3.23
N TYR A 345 -28.70 19.50 -2.59
CA TYR A 345 -28.80 19.86 -1.17
C TYR A 345 -29.12 18.66 -0.26
N ALA A 346 -28.80 17.45 -0.68
CA ALA A 346 -29.12 16.19 0.01
C ALA A 346 -28.77 16.21 1.52
N PHE A 347 -27.55 16.63 1.84
CA PHE A 347 -27.07 16.68 3.24
C PHE A 347 -27.77 17.73 4.08
N ILE A 348 -28.15 18.87 3.48
CA ILE A 348 -28.94 19.91 4.17
C ILE A 348 -30.37 19.42 4.42
N ILE A 349 -30.96 18.74 3.45
CA ILE A 349 -32.30 18.12 3.58
C ILE A 349 -32.27 17.07 4.70
N GLU A 350 -31.26 16.19 4.74
CA GLU A 350 -31.11 15.22 5.83
C GLU A 350 -30.98 15.91 7.18
N GLN A 351 -30.16 16.98 7.27
CA GLN A 351 -29.97 17.72 8.50
C GLN A 351 -31.27 18.39 8.99
N ASP A 352 -32.03 18.98 8.08
CA ASP A 352 -33.34 19.59 8.39
C ASP A 352 -34.35 18.53 8.84
N LEU A 353 -34.39 17.38 8.15
CA LEU A 353 -35.23 16.25 8.58
C LEU A 353 -34.84 15.75 9.95
N ARG A 354 -33.54 15.63 10.23
CA ARG A 354 -32.99 15.21 11.52
C ARG A 354 -33.33 16.19 12.63
N ASN A 355 -33.16 17.49 12.40
CA ASN A 355 -33.47 18.55 13.35
C ASN A 355 -34.98 18.62 13.70
N ASN A 356 -35.83 18.18 12.78
CA ASN A 356 -37.28 18.12 12.96
C ASN A 356 -37.78 16.72 13.38
N GLY A 357 -36.86 15.79 13.74
CA GLY A 357 -37.22 14.50 14.32
C GLY A 357 -37.64 13.40 13.35
N TYR A 358 -37.27 13.49 12.08
CA TYR A 358 -37.61 12.51 11.04
C TYR A 358 -36.49 11.54 10.65
N CYS A 359 -35.30 11.66 11.25
CA CYS A 359 -34.12 10.83 10.95
C CYS A 359 -33.57 10.18 12.23
N GLY A 360 -34.41 9.79 13.17
CA GLY A 360 -33.97 9.07 14.38
C GLY A 360 -33.78 7.56 14.11
N VAL A 361 -33.25 6.84 15.09
CA VAL A 361 -33.04 5.38 15.03
C VAL A 361 -34.33 4.60 14.73
N LYS A 362 -35.48 5.19 15.00
CA LYS A 362 -36.82 4.57 14.82
C LYS A 362 -37.62 5.16 13.64
N ASP A 363 -37.01 6.04 12.87
CA ASP A 363 -37.70 6.78 11.81
C ASP A 363 -37.19 6.38 10.43
N ASN A 364 -38.10 6.44 9.44
CA ASN A 364 -37.74 6.24 8.04
C ASN A 364 -37.64 7.61 7.33
N PRO A 365 -36.46 8.12 7.01
CA PRO A 365 -36.30 9.41 6.35
C PRO A 365 -36.93 9.44 4.95
N TRP A 366 -37.05 8.29 4.27
CA TRP A 366 -37.73 8.20 2.97
C TRP A 366 -39.19 8.52 3.02
N GLU A 367 -39.89 8.15 4.11
CA GLU A 367 -41.31 8.53 4.30
C GLU A 367 -41.46 10.05 4.47
N ALA A 368 -40.54 10.68 5.21
CA ALA A 368 -40.57 12.11 5.40
C ALA A 368 -40.19 12.85 4.12
N PHE A 369 -39.21 12.36 3.37
CA PHE A 369 -38.82 12.90 2.08
C PHE A 369 -39.94 12.78 1.04
N ASP A 370 -40.64 11.66 0.98
CA ASP A 370 -41.79 11.49 0.08
C ASP A 370 -42.93 12.48 0.39
N LYS A 371 -43.21 12.71 1.68
CA LYS A 371 -44.17 13.76 2.12
C LYS A 371 -43.70 15.17 1.74
N LEU A 372 -42.41 15.48 1.88
CA LEU A 372 -41.82 16.75 1.48
C LEU A 372 -41.96 16.96 -0.05
N MET A 373 -41.69 15.91 -0.83
CA MET A 373 -41.83 15.97 -2.30
C MET A 373 -43.29 16.09 -2.75
N LYS A 374 -44.25 15.48 -2.03
CA LYS A 374 -45.69 15.64 -2.25
C LYS A 374 -46.23 16.97 -1.78
N GLY A 375 -45.47 17.74 -0.99
CA GLY A 375 -45.94 19.01 -0.39
C GLY A 375 -46.79 18.81 0.85
N GLU A 376 -46.84 17.60 1.40
CA GLU A 376 -47.57 17.27 2.64
C GLU A 376 -46.76 17.61 3.90
N LEU A 377 -45.44 17.75 3.76
CA LEU A 377 -44.50 18.20 4.80
C LEU A 377 -43.88 19.53 4.36
N SER A 378 -43.85 20.51 5.29
CA SER A 378 -43.14 21.78 5.12
C SER A 378 -42.10 21.90 6.21
N LEU A 379 -40.84 22.12 5.82
CA LEU A 379 -39.76 22.40 6.72
C LEU A 379 -39.56 23.91 6.86
N PRO A 380 -38.92 24.38 7.96
CA PRO A 380 -38.60 25.79 8.15
C PRO A 380 -37.80 26.37 6.98
N ASP A 381 -37.62 27.70 6.95
CA ASP A 381 -36.94 28.38 5.86
C ASP A 381 -35.56 27.76 5.59
N SER A 382 -35.41 27.17 4.39
CA SER A 382 -34.25 26.41 3.98
C SER A 382 -33.73 26.92 2.63
N VAL A 383 -32.40 26.84 2.46
CA VAL A 383 -31.67 27.32 1.27
C VAL A 383 -32.09 26.56 -0.02
N TYR A 384 -32.66 25.36 0.10
CA TYR A 384 -33.08 24.54 -1.07
C TYR A 384 -34.51 24.79 -1.54
N LYS A 385 -35.23 25.79 -0.98
CA LYS A 385 -36.63 26.07 -1.40
C LYS A 385 -36.79 26.36 -2.88
N SER A 386 -35.84 27.06 -3.48
CA SER A 386 -35.83 27.36 -4.92
C SER A 386 -35.75 26.07 -5.77
N GLU A 387 -35.09 25.03 -5.26
CA GLU A 387 -34.83 23.77 -5.97
C GLU A 387 -35.94 22.73 -5.76
N LEU A 388 -36.84 22.91 -4.79
CA LEU A 388 -37.88 21.93 -4.45
C LEU A 388 -38.75 21.54 -5.65
N THR A 389 -39.03 22.48 -6.56
CA THR A 389 -39.82 22.19 -7.77
C THR A 389 -39.07 21.22 -8.68
N HIS A 390 -37.79 21.40 -8.85
CA HIS A 390 -36.92 20.50 -9.60
C HIS A 390 -36.86 19.12 -8.94
N TYR A 391 -36.64 19.06 -7.62
CA TYR A 391 -36.57 17.78 -6.88
C TYR A 391 -37.89 17.00 -6.91
N ARG A 392 -39.03 17.68 -6.88
CA ARG A 392 -40.37 17.07 -7.03
C ARG A 392 -40.52 16.38 -8.39
N ILE A 393 -40.08 17.02 -9.48
CA ILE A 393 -40.09 16.43 -10.82
C ILE A 393 -39.15 15.21 -10.87
N LEU A 394 -37.95 15.32 -10.36
CA LEU A 394 -36.98 14.25 -10.31
C LEU A 394 -37.52 13.05 -9.52
N TRP A 395 -38.07 13.26 -8.32
CA TRP A 395 -38.67 12.22 -7.49
C TRP A 395 -39.91 11.58 -8.11
N LYS A 396 -40.72 12.35 -8.80
CA LYS A 396 -41.88 11.84 -9.53
C LYS A 396 -41.49 10.92 -10.68
N ASN A 397 -40.37 11.20 -11.33
CA ASN A 397 -39.84 10.41 -12.44
C ASN A 397 -39.08 9.16 -11.97
N THR A 398 -38.66 9.08 -10.72
CA THR A 398 -38.01 7.90 -10.14
C THR A 398 -39.02 6.77 -10.00
N LEU A 399 -38.76 5.65 -10.66
CA LEU A 399 -39.66 4.48 -10.71
C LEU A 399 -39.74 3.76 -9.36
N SER A 400 -40.76 2.95 -9.13
CA SER A 400 -40.97 2.23 -7.88
C SER A 400 -39.81 1.27 -7.53
N ASN A 401 -39.28 0.53 -8.50
CA ASN A 401 -38.15 -0.36 -8.32
C ASN A 401 -36.85 0.42 -8.02
N GLN A 402 -36.65 1.57 -8.68
CA GLN A 402 -35.52 2.47 -8.38
C GLN A 402 -35.59 3.00 -6.94
N ARG A 403 -36.78 3.37 -6.45
CA ARG A 403 -36.97 3.79 -5.04
C ARG A 403 -36.66 2.67 -4.06
N GLN A 404 -37.05 1.43 -4.37
CA GLN A 404 -36.72 0.27 -3.53
C GLN A 404 -35.19 0.03 -3.46
N VAL A 405 -34.50 0.19 -4.58
CA VAL A 405 -33.03 0.08 -4.64
C VAL A 405 -32.36 1.20 -3.83
N LEU A 406 -32.82 2.46 -3.96
CA LEU A 406 -32.30 3.57 -3.16
C LEU A 406 -32.54 3.37 -1.67
N GLU A 407 -33.72 2.89 -1.27
CA GLU A 407 -34.05 2.56 0.11
C GLU A 407 -33.11 1.47 0.65
N LEU A 408 -32.86 0.41 -0.14
CA LEU A 408 -31.91 -0.64 0.25
C LEU A 408 -30.49 -0.12 0.35
N LEU A 409 -29.98 0.58 -0.68
CA LEU A 409 -28.60 1.08 -0.71
C LEU A 409 -28.33 2.10 0.40
N SER A 410 -29.30 2.93 0.76
CA SER A 410 -29.17 3.90 1.85
C SER A 410 -29.04 3.28 3.25
N ARG A 411 -29.26 1.97 3.38
CA ARG A 411 -29.06 1.21 4.64
C ARG A 411 -27.60 0.90 4.93
N PHE A 412 -26.72 1.06 3.95
CA PHE A 412 -25.29 0.77 4.07
C PHE A 412 -24.51 2.08 4.19
N GLU A 413 -23.43 2.09 4.96
CA GLU A 413 -22.55 3.28 5.07
C GLU A 413 -21.62 3.36 3.85
N ILE A 414 -22.19 3.67 2.68
CA ILE A 414 -21.53 3.75 1.37
C ILE A 414 -21.70 5.15 0.78
N ASN A 415 -20.81 5.55 -0.12
CA ASN A 415 -20.85 6.87 -0.74
C ASN A 415 -21.78 6.94 -1.98
N SER A 416 -22.05 8.17 -2.43
CA SER A 416 -22.92 8.43 -3.58
C SER A 416 -22.41 7.83 -4.89
N GLU A 417 -21.10 7.65 -5.09
CA GLU A 417 -20.53 7.04 -6.29
C GLU A 417 -20.89 5.56 -6.38
N VAL A 418 -20.75 4.81 -5.29
CA VAL A 418 -21.14 3.40 -5.21
C VAL A 418 -22.65 3.26 -5.39
N ILE A 419 -23.44 4.12 -4.74
CA ILE A 419 -24.91 4.10 -4.90
C ILE A 419 -25.29 4.38 -6.35
N LYS A 420 -24.68 5.38 -6.97
CA LYS A 420 -24.95 5.75 -8.36
C LYS A 420 -24.62 4.63 -9.32
N TRP A 421 -23.49 3.93 -9.14
CA TRP A 421 -23.11 2.80 -9.97
C TRP A 421 -24.19 1.70 -9.98
N TRP A 422 -24.71 1.32 -8.81
CA TRP A 422 -25.78 0.34 -8.69
C TRP A 422 -27.13 0.85 -9.19
N PHE A 423 -27.41 2.15 -8.97
CA PHE A 423 -28.63 2.80 -9.44
C PHE A 423 -28.68 2.93 -10.97
N ASP A 424 -27.55 3.10 -11.62
CA ASP A 424 -27.43 3.21 -13.08
C ASP A 424 -27.39 1.83 -13.78
N CYS A 425 -27.54 0.70 -13.03
CA CYS A 425 -27.57 -0.67 -13.52
C CYS A 425 -28.96 -1.34 -13.32
N PRO A 426 -30.00 -1.02 -14.12
CA PRO A 426 -31.33 -1.59 -13.92
C PRO A 426 -31.39 -3.12 -14.02
N ASP A 427 -30.54 -3.73 -14.83
CA ASP A 427 -30.44 -5.19 -14.99
C ASP A 427 -29.93 -5.89 -13.71
N CYS A 428 -29.28 -5.15 -12.81
CA CYS A 428 -28.76 -5.66 -11.54
C CYS A 428 -29.79 -5.62 -10.40
N TYR A 429 -30.95 -4.94 -10.57
CA TYR A 429 -31.86 -4.67 -9.47
C TYR A 429 -32.44 -5.91 -8.81
N ASP A 430 -32.86 -6.89 -9.61
CA ASP A 430 -33.44 -8.12 -9.08
C ASP A 430 -32.40 -8.92 -8.27
N GLU A 431 -31.18 -9.01 -8.77
CA GLU A 431 -30.07 -9.68 -8.05
C GLU A 431 -29.75 -8.94 -6.76
N LEU A 432 -29.61 -7.60 -6.80
CA LEU A 432 -29.33 -6.75 -5.66
C LEU A 432 -30.39 -6.85 -4.55
N LEU A 433 -31.67 -6.82 -4.93
CA LEU A 433 -32.77 -6.94 -3.97
C LEU A 433 -32.87 -8.34 -3.36
N ASN A 434 -32.44 -9.40 -4.08
CA ASN A 434 -32.39 -10.77 -3.59
C ASN A 434 -31.14 -11.05 -2.76
N ASN A 435 -29.99 -10.47 -3.13
CA ASN A 435 -28.71 -10.70 -2.48
C ASN A 435 -27.93 -9.39 -2.30
N PRO A 436 -28.20 -8.60 -1.26
CA PRO A 436 -27.46 -7.35 -1.01
C PRO A 436 -25.95 -7.51 -0.81
N TYR A 437 -25.46 -8.72 -0.45
CA TYR A 437 -24.03 -8.97 -0.30
C TYR A 437 -23.25 -8.90 -1.61
N ILE A 438 -23.91 -8.88 -2.78
CA ILE A 438 -23.21 -8.66 -4.05
C ILE A 438 -22.48 -7.31 -4.07
N ILE A 439 -22.96 -6.32 -3.33
CA ILE A 439 -22.28 -5.02 -3.20
C ILE A 439 -20.88 -5.21 -2.62
N SER A 440 -20.76 -6.04 -1.57
CA SER A 440 -19.47 -6.38 -0.99
C SER A 440 -18.63 -7.25 -1.95
N GLU A 441 -19.24 -8.26 -2.55
CA GLU A 441 -18.55 -9.20 -3.45
C GLU A 441 -17.95 -8.49 -4.66
N GLU A 442 -18.68 -7.59 -5.34
CA GLU A 442 -18.21 -6.85 -6.51
C GLU A 442 -17.22 -5.73 -6.13
N SER A 443 -17.45 -5.00 -5.03
CA SER A 443 -16.55 -3.92 -4.59
C SER A 443 -15.14 -4.42 -4.25
N LEU A 444 -15.01 -5.66 -3.78
CA LEU A 444 -13.74 -6.28 -3.47
C LEU A 444 -12.97 -6.69 -4.73
N ILE A 445 -13.67 -7.10 -5.78
CA ILE A 445 -13.07 -7.58 -7.04
C ILE A 445 -12.68 -6.41 -7.96
N GLU A 446 -13.50 -5.37 -8.03
CA GLU A 446 -13.35 -4.29 -9.02
C GLU A 446 -12.54 -3.06 -8.55
N ASN A 447 -11.91 -3.09 -7.37
CA ASN A 447 -11.12 -1.96 -6.82
C ASN A 447 -11.89 -0.65 -6.54
N TYR A 448 -13.20 -0.70 -6.37
CA TYR A 448 -13.95 0.41 -5.79
C TYR A 448 -13.64 0.56 -4.29
N LEU A 449 -14.16 1.62 -3.66
CA LEU A 449 -14.07 1.74 -2.20
C LEU A 449 -14.64 0.46 -1.56
N PRO A 450 -13.86 -0.32 -0.83
CA PRO A 450 -14.27 -1.66 -0.40
C PRO A 450 -15.46 -1.57 0.53
N VAL A 451 -16.54 -2.24 0.16
CA VAL A 451 -17.71 -2.44 1.01
C VAL A 451 -17.57 -3.81 1.66
N THR A 452 -17.53 -3.86 3.00
CA THR A 452 -17.31 -5.13 3.71
C THR A 452 -18.63 -5.88 3.96
N THR A 453 -18.54 -7.19 4.21
CA THR A 453 -19.68 -8.02 4.58
C THR A 453 -20.40 -7.45 5.81
N GLU A 454 -19.64 -6.97 6.81
CA GLU A 454 -20.17 -6.42 8.05
C GLU A 454 -20.93 -5.09 7.81
N MET A 455 -20.54 -4.28 6.82
CA MET A 455 -21.31 -3.10 6.42
C MET A 455 -22.70 -3.48 5.90
N ILE A 456 -22.77 -4.54 5.11
CA ILE A 456 -24.05 -5.06 4.62
C ILE A 456 -24.85 -5.66 5.76
N ASP A 457 -24.22 -6.45 6.66
CA ASP A 457 -24.87 -7.01 7.85
C ASP A 457 -25.65 -5.95 8.63
N LEU A 458 -25.06 -4.78 8.87
CA LEU A 458 -25.70 -3.69 9.60
C LEU A 458 -27.01 -3.20 8.95
N GLY A 459 -27.13 -3.31 7.63
CA GLY A 459 -28.31 -2.86 6.90
C GLY A 459 -29.38 -3.91 6.67
N VAL A 460 -29.04 -5.22 6.68
CA VAL A 460 -29.98 -6.30 6.26
C VAL A 460 -30.27 -7.38 7.30
N MET A 461 -29.47 -7.49 8.36
CA MET A 461 -29.75 -8.45 9.43
C MET A 461 -30.88 -7.98 10.35
N ALA A 462 -31.67 -8.91 10.79
CA ALA A 462 -32.82 -8.69 11.68
C ALA A 462 -32.39 -8.43 13.15
N ASP A 463 -31.51 -7.46 13.39
CA ASP A 463 -31.14 -7.02 14.74
C ASP A 463 -32.01 -5.81 15.14
N PRO A 464 -32.93 -5.95 16.12
CA PRO A 464 -33.80 -4.83 16.55
C PRO A 464 -33.03 -3.63 17.08
N LYS A 465 -31.80 -3.81 17.56
CA LYS A 465 -30.94 -2.72 18.04
C LYS A 465 -30.42 -1.86 16.88
N ILE A 466 -30.16 -2.46 15.72
CA ILE A 466 -29.66 -1.77 14.52
C ILE A 466 -30.80 -1.28 13.66
N GLN A 467 -31.78 -2.13 13.36
CA GLN A 467 -32.88 -1.87 12.45
C GLN A 467 -34.06 -1.09 13.08
N GLY A 468 -34.18 -1.08 14.41
CA GLY A 468 -35.33 -0.50 15.07
C GLY A 468 -36.62 -1.19 14.63
N LYS A 469 -37.61 -0.39 14.11
CA LYS A 469 -38.83 -0.92 13.50
C LYS A 469 -38.68 -1.19 11.99
N TRP A 470 -37.61 -0.76 11.39
CA TRP A 470 -37.42 -0.73 9.93
C TRP A 470 -36.54 -1.88 9.48
N THR A 471 -37.08 -3.08 9.49
CA THR A 471 -36.42 -4.24 8.89
C THR A 471 -36.46 -4.16 7.36
N PRO A 472 -35.44 -4.66 6.66
CA PRO A 472 -35.50 -4.78 5.20
C PRO A 472 -36.71 -5.62 4.78
N LYS A 473 -37.27 -5.31 3.61
CA LYS A 473 -38.32 -6.16 3.01
C LYS A 473 -37.71 -7.46 2.50
N VAL A 474 -38.47 -8.55 2.55
CA VAL A 474 -38.10 -9.79 1.85
C VAL A 474 -38.05 -9.49 0.34
N PRO A 475 -37.02 -9.95 -0.42
CA PRO A 475 -36.01 -10.95 -0.02
C PRO A 475 -34.73 -10.42 0.62
N SER A 476 -34.52 -9.12 0.69
CA SER A 476 -33.27 -8.51 1.22
C SER A 476 -33.01 -8.85 2.69
N LEU A 477 -34.04 -9.24 3.47
CA LEU A 477 -33.89 -9.59 4.88
C LEU A 477 -33.02 -10.83 5.07
N VAL A 478 -32.08 -10.76 6.02
CA VAL A 478 -31.23 -11.86 6.45
C VAL A 478 -31.56 -12.21 7.90
N GLU A 479 -32.11 -13.40 8.13
CA GLU A 479 -32.55 -13.86 9.46
C GLU A 479 -31.52 -14.73 10.18
N SER A 480 -30.52 -15.24 9.47
CA SER A 480 -29.51 -16.14 10.01
C SER A 480 -28.09 -15.65 9.76
N VAL A 481 -27.26 -15.73 10.76
CA VAL A 481 -25.81 -15.43 10.64
C VAL A 481 -25.06 -16.41 9.73
N ILE A 482 -25.66 -17.60 9.46
CA ILE A 482 -25.14 -18.60 8.53
C ILE A 482 -25.89 -18.60 7.18
N ASP A 483 -26.55 -17.49 6.83
CA ASP A 483 -27.14 -17.30 5.50
C ASP A 483 -26.07 -17.51 4.41
N ASN A 484 -26.39 -18.26 3.36
CA ASN A 484 -25.44 -18.62 2.30
C ASN A 484 -24.91 -17.39 1.54
N ARG A 485 -25.68 -16.32 1.41
CA ARG A 485 -25.28 -15.04 0.80
C ARG A 485 -24.17 -14.38 1.62
N ARG A 486 -24.36 -14.32 2.94
CA ARG A 486 -23.38 -13.78 3.91
C ARG A 486 -22.09 -14.63 3.92
N ILE A 487 -22.22 -15.94 3.99
CA ILE A 487 -21.05 -16.84 4.02
C ILE A 487 -20.26 -16.76 2.72
N ARG A 488 -20.93 -16.66 1.54
CA ARG A 488 -20.23 -16.47 0.26
C ARG A 488 -19.45 -15.17 0.23
N SER A 489 -20.01 -14.07 0.75
CA SER A 489 -19.32 -12.80 0.86
C SER A 489 -18.04 -12.91 1.72
N PHE A 490 -18.06 -13.63 2.86
CA PHE A 490 -16.85 -13.90 3.64
C PHE A 490 -15.84 -14.76 2.87
N ILE A 491 -16.27 -15.76 2.12
CA ILE A 491 -15.37 -16.57 1.29
C ILE A 491 -14.66 -15.68 0.27
N ILE A 492 -15.40 -14.85 -0.45
CA ILE A 492 -14.83 -13.92 -1.44
C ILE A 492 -13.88 -12.94 -0.76
N SER A 493 -14.25 -12.38 0.40
CA SER A 493 -13.40 -11.49 1.16
C SER A 493 -12.05 -12.13 1.53
N LYS A 494 -12.06 -13.38 1.99
CA LYS A 494 -10.83 -14.13 2.29
C LYS A 494 -10.01 -14.41 1.04
N LEU A 495 -10.64 -14.80 -0.06
CA LEU A 495 -9.95 -15.04 -1.33
C LEU A 495 -9.31 -13.77 -1.89
N VAL A 496 -10.01 -12.63 -1.85
CA VAL A 496 -9.47 -11.34 -2.29
C VAL A 496 -8.31 -10.88 -1.40
N ALA A 497 -8.44 -11.04 -0.08
CA ALA A 497 -7.34 -10.72 0.84
C ALA A 497 -6.06 -11.51 0.50
N SER A 498 -6.20 -12.80 0.15
CA SER A 498 -5.06 -13.64 -0.24
C SER A 498 -4.41 -13.24 -1.56
N LEU A 499 -5.15 -12.61 -2.47
CA LEU A 499 -4.55 -12.03 -3.69
C LEU A 499 -3.49 -10.98 -3.37
N CYS A 500 -3.66 -10.24 -2.26
CA CYS A 500 -2.68 -9.26 -1.79
C CYS A 500 -1.37 -9.92 -1.32
N ASP A 501 -1.47 -11.15 -0.80
CA ASP A 501 -0.33 -11.98 -0.40
C ASP A 501 0.28 -12.76 -1.58
N GLY A 502 -0.30 -12.63 -2.77
CA GLY A 502 0.14 -13.29 -4.01
C GLY A 502 -0.55 -14.62 -4.30
N ASP A 503 -1.44 -15.10 -3.43
CA ASP A 503 -2.13 -16.38 -3.57
C ASP A 503 -3.40 -16.24 -4.41
N THR A 504 -3.58 -17.13 -5.38
CA THR A 504 -4.79 -17.15 -6.23
C THR A 504 -5.79 -18.24 -5.84
N LEU A 505 -5.44 -19.09 -4.87
CA LEU A 505 -6.30 -20.13 -4.32
C LEU A 505 -5.96 -20.39 -2.85
N ILE A 506 -6.94 -20.85 -2.08
CA ILE A 506 -6.79 -21.14 -0.65
C ILE A 506 -7.41 -22.51 -0.36
N SER A 507 -6.85 -23.23 0.63
CA SER A 507 -7.43 -24.50 1.07
C SER A 507 -8.81 -24.29 1.69
N ALA A 508 -9.73 -25.24 1.43
CA ALA A 508 -11.07 -25.19 2.02
C ALA A 508 -11.05 -25.16 3.55
N ASN A 509 -10.10 -25.87 4.16
CA ASN A 509 -9.92 -25.86 5.61
C ASN A 509 -9.56 -24.48 6.16
N GLU A 510 -8.69 -23.73 5.48
CA GLU A 510 -8.32 -22.38 5.88
C GLU A 510 -9.50 -21.41 5.77
N ILE A 511 -10.31 -21.55 4.72
CA ILE A 511 -11.55 -20.79 4.56
C ILE A 511 -12.55 -21.12 5.67
N GLU A 512 -12.72 -22.40 5.99
CA GLU A 512 -13.61 -22.81 7.10
C GLU A 512 -13.15 -22.26 8.45
N LEU A 513 -11.85 -22.24 8.72
CA LEU A 513 -11.30 -21.65 9.94
C LEU A 513 -11.58 -20.13 9.99
N TYR A 514 -11.35 -19.43 8.89
CA TYR A 514 -11.64 -18.00 8.79
C TYR A 514 -13.13 -17.69 9.03
N ILE A 515 -14.04 -18.48 8.42
CA ILE A 515 -15.48 -18.30 8.64
C ILE A 515 -15.84 -18.59 10.10
N LYS A 516 -15.27 -19.63 10.71
CA LYS A 516 -15.47 -19.91 12.12
C LYS A 516 -15.04 -18.75 13.03
N ASP A 517 -13.92 -18.10 12.72
CA ASP A 517 -13.47 -16.92 13.46
C ASP A 517 -14.43 -15.73 13.28
N CYS A 518 -14.96 -15.52 12.08
CA CYS A 518 -15.98 -14.50 11.81
C CYS A 518 -17.27 -14.78 12.59
N LEU A 519 -17.74 -16.03 12.62
CA LEU A 519 -18.96 -16.44 13.33
C LEU A 519 -18.80 -16.52 14.85
N ALA A 520 -17.59 -16.72 15.35
CA ALA A 520 -17.30 -16.75 16.79
C ALA A 520 -17.64 -15.41 17.46
N ALA A 521 -17.51 -14.30 16.73
CA ALA A 521 -17.94 -12.98 17.21
C ALA A 521 -19.45 -12.92 17.51
N ASP A 522 -20.24 -13.72 16.78
CA ASP A 522 -21.70 -13.83 16.93
C ASP A 522 -22.13 -15.01 17.85
N ASN A 523 -21.20 -15.73 18.50
CA ASN A 523 -21.41 -16.95 19.25
C ASN A 523 -22.08 -18.10 18.46
N HIS A 524 -21.80 -18.19 17.17
CA HIS A 524 -22.32 -19.21 16.28
C HIS A 524 -21.20 -20.11 15.73
N GLN A 525 -21.58 -21.30 15.27
CA GLN A 525 -20.67 -22.26 14.64
C GLN A 525 -21.15 -22.61 13.24
N LEU A 526 -20.21 -22.77 12.33
CA LEU A 526 -20.49 -23.24 10.99
C LEU A 526 -20.88 -24.73 11.06
N PRO A 527 -22.03 -25.15 10.50
CA PRO A 527 -22.41 -26.56 10.43
C PRO A 527 -21.38 -27.41 9.71
N TYR A 528 -21.26 -28.66 10.10
CA TYR A 528 -20.40 -29.62 9.41
C TYR A 528 -20.79 -29.75 7.93
N ASN A 529 -19.80 -29.79 7.03
CA ASN A 529 -19.98 -29.82 5.57
C ASN A 529 -20.80 -28.65 4.96
N TYR A 530 -20.91 -27.51 5.66
CA TYR A 530 -21.70 -26.38 5.16
C TYR A 530 -21.30 -25.93 3.75
N LEU A 531 -19.99 -25.82 3.47
CA LEU A 531 -19.49 -25.40 2.18
C LEU A 531 -19.94 -26.35 1.05
N MET A 532 -19.89 -27.66 1.31
CA MET A 532 -20.31 -28.66 0.31
C MET A 532 -21.82 -28.69 0.10
N SER A 533 -22.61 -28.46 1.17
CA SER A 533 -24.07 -28.41 1.08
C SER A 533 -24.57 -27.20 0.30
N ASN A 534 -23.80 -26.08 0.27
CA ASN A 534 -24.12 -24.85 -0.44
C ASN A 534 -23.23 -24.65 -1.70
N LYS A 535 -22.62 -25.72 -2.19
CA LYS A 535 -21.63 -25.67 -3.26
C LYS A 535 -22.13 -24.95 -4.52
N GLU A 536 -23.33 -25.24 -5.00
CA GLU A 536 -23.89 -24.62 -6.21
C GLU A 536 -23.92 -23.09 -6.10
N PHE A 537 -24.40 -22.56 -4.98
CA PHE A 537 -24.47 -21.12 -4.74
C PHE A 537 -23.07 -20.49 -4.60
N ILE A 538 -22.15 -21.17 -3.93
CA ILE A 538 -20.77 -20.68 -3.75
C ILE A 538 -20.04 -20.68 -5.11
N GLU A 539 -20.27 -21.68 -5.96
CA GLU A 539 -19.63 -21.80 -7.29
C GLU A 539 -20.17 -20.80 -8.33
N GLU A 540 -21.19 -20.00 -8.04
CA GLU A 540 -21.56 -18.87 -8.92
C GLU A 540 -20.40 -17.85 -9.08
N LYS A 541 -19.64 -17.59 -8.03
CA LYS A 541 -18.51 -16.62 -8.01
C LYS A 541 -17.15 -17.26 -7.77
N THR A 542 -17.09 -18.51 -7.34
CA THR A 542 -15.87 -19.26 -7.02
C THR A 542 -15.81 -20.58 -7.75
N VAL A 543 -14.71 -21.32 -7.64
CA VAL A 543 -14.55 -22.66 -8.17
C VAL A 543 -13.85 -23.53 -7.13
N TYR A 544 -14.43 -24.72 -6.89
CA TYR A 544 -13.76 -25.77 -6.11
C TYR A 544 -12.74 -26.52 -6.97
N LEU A 545 -11.52 -26.59 -6.47
CA LEU A 545 -10.43 -27.33 -7.09
C LEU A 545 -10.10 -28.53 -6.18
N ASN A 546 -10.39 -29.73 -6.68
CA ASN A 546 -10.10 -30.99 -5.99
C ASN A 546 -8.86 -31.64 -6.58
N THR A 547 -7.87 -31.90 -5.74
CA THR A 547 -6.80 -32.86 -6.02
C THR A 547 -6.98 -34.06 -5.09
N ASP A 548 -6.33 -35.20 -5.36
CA ASP A 548 -6.57 -36.48 -4.68
C ASP A 548 -6.61 -36.40 -3.14
N ASP A 549 -5.93 -35.43 -2.55
CA ASP A 549 -5.86 -35.28 -1.08
C ASP A 549 -6.23 -33.85 -0.57
N ARG A 550 -6.59 -32.91 -1.43
CA ARG A 550 -6.80 -31.51 -1.05
C ARG A 550 -7.94 -30.86 -1.81
N CYS A 551 -8.78 -30.11 -1.09
CA CYS A 551 -9.78 -29.22 -1.64
C CYS A 551 -9.38 -27.78 -1.44
N ALA A 552 -9.45 -26.95 -2.48
CA ALA A 552 -9.17 -25.54 -2.45
C ALA A 552 -10.26 -24.75 -3.19
N LEU A 553 -10.42 -23.47 -2.85
CA LEU A 553 -11.30 -22.54 -3.55
C LEU A 553 -10.48 -21.46 -4.26
N GLN A 554 -10.98 -21.03 -5.41
CA GLN A 554 -10.40 -19.96 -6.22
C GLN A 554 -11.54 -19.05 -6.71
N LEU A 555 -11.27 -17.75 -6.86
CA LEU A 555 -12.21 -16.85 -7.55
C LEU A 555 -12.38 -17.27 -9.01
N LYS A 556 -13.60 -17.23 -9.52
CA LYS A 556 -13.95 -17.65 -10.89
C LYS A 556 -13.16 -16.88 -11.94
N GLU A 557 -12.95 -15.57 -11.75
CA GLU A 557 -12.10 -14.73 -12.59
C GLU A 557 -10.68 -15.30 -12.73
N TYR A 558 -10.04 -15.64 -11.60
CA TYR A 558 -8.68 -16.18 -11.62
C TYR A 558 -8.61 -17.61 -12.21
N LYS A 559 -9.67 -18.39 -12.05
CA LYS A 559 -9.79 -19.69 -12.74
C LYS A 559 -9.88 -19.52 -14.25
N GLU A 560 -10.65 -18.56 -14.74
CA GLU A 560 -10.75 -18.24 -16.16
C GLU A 560 -9.42 -17.75 -16.74
N ILE A 561 -8.71 -16.89 -15.98
CA ILE A 561 -7.35 -16.45 -16.34
C ILE A 561 -6.41 -17.65 -16.44
N ASP A 562 -6.39 -18.54 -15.44
CA ASP A 562 -5.55 -19.73 -15.41
C ASP A 562 -5.84 -20.66 -16.58
N ASP A 563 -7.12 -20.99 -16.82
CA ASP A 563 -7.55 -21.84 -17.92
C ASP A 563 -7.16 -21.25 -19.30
N TYR A 564 -7.32 -19.93 -19.46
CA TYR A 564 -6.92 -19.24 -20.68
C TYR A 564 -5.40 -19.34 -20.90
N LEU A 565 -4.58 -19.00 -19.90
CA LEU A 565 -3.12 -19.06 -19.98
C LEU A 565 -2.64 -20.50 -20.21
N ARG A 566 -3.19 -21.45 -19.50
CA ARG A 566 -2.90 -22.89 -19.66
C ARG A 566 -3.19 -23.35 -21.09
N LYS A 567 -4.34 -23.00 -21.64
CA LYS A 567 -4.75 -23.30 -23.02
C LYS A 567 -3.75 -22.73 -24.03
N ILE A 568 -3.37 -21.44 -23.88
CA ILE A 568 -2.45 -20.77 -24.80
C ILE A 568 -1.06 -21.39 -24.71
N PHE A 569 -0.49 -21.51 -23.52
CA PHE A 569 0.87 -21.99 -23.34
C PHE A 569 1.03 -23.45 -23.73
N LYS A 570 0.13 -24.33 -23.27
CA LYS A 570 0.12 -25.73 -23.67
C LYS A 570 -0.07 -25.90 -25.18
N GLY A 571 -1.04 -25.19 -25.77
CA GLY A 571 -1.31 -25.27 -27.20
C GLY A 571 -0.18 -24.72 -28.08
N ARG A 572 0.67 -23.82 -27.57
CA ARG A 572 1.85 -23.33 -28.28
C ARG A 572 3.09 -24.19 -28.03
N ALA A 573 3.31 -24.66 -26.80
CA ALA A 573 4.42 -25.53 -26.47
C ALA A 573 4.36 -26.86 -27.23
N SER A 574 3.12 -27.37 -27.54
CA SER A 574 2.87 -28.58 -28.32
C SER A 574 2.95 -28.36 -29.83
N LYS A 575 3.52 -27.26 -30.34
CA LYS A 575 3.61 -27.01 -31.79
C LYS A 575 4.93 -26.38 -32.16
N ASP A 576 5.47 -26.83 -33.29
CA ASP A 576 6.67 -26.24 -33.90
C ASP A 576 6.33 -25.06 -34.82
N VAL A 577 7.32 -24.24 -35.10
CA VAL A 577 7.25 -23.19 -36.11
C VAL A 577 7.28 -23.82 -37.50
N LYS A 578 6.47 -23.34 -38.43
CA LYS A 578 6.39 -23.89 -39.78
C LYS A 578 7.72 -23.82 -40.56
N SER A 579 8.52 -22.78 -40.29
CA SER A 579 9.81 -22.54 -40.94
C SER A 579 10.87 -22.31 -39.86
N PRO A 580 11.52 -23.39 -39.35
CA PRO A 580 12.59 -23.25 -38.36
C PRO A 580 13.79 -22.49 -38.95
N VAL A 581 14.37 -21.61 -38.16
CA VAL A 581 15.61 -20.90 -38.52
C VAL A 581 16.79 -21.84 -38.34
N LYS A 582 17.66 -21.93 -39.34
CA LYS A 582 18.88 -22.76 -39.31
C LYS A 582 20.08 -21.86 -39.49
N GLU A 583 20.89 -21.74 -38.45
CA GLU A 583 22.14 -20.97 -38.41
C GLU A 583 23.23 -21.79 -37.69
N ASP A 584 24.48 -21.43 -37.91
CA ASP A 584 25.56 -21.95 -37.06
C ASP A 584 25.58 -21.22 -35.72
N TRP A 585 24.66 -21.65 -34.83
CA TRP A 585 24.53 -21.02 -33.52
C TRP A 585 25.78 -21.13 -32.68
N ASN A 586 26.60 -22.17 -32.87
CA ASN A 586 27.85 -22.34 -32.12
C ASN A 586 28.83 -21.18 -32.42
N THR A 587 29.06 -20.90 -33.69
CA THR A 587 29.91 -19.77 -34.09
C THR A 587 29.34 -18.43 -33.66
N ILE A 588 28.00 -18.22 -33.79
CA ILE A 588 27.35 -16.97 -33.43
C ILE A 588 27.43 -16.72 -31.92
N VAL A 589 27.22 -17.74 -31.09
CA VAL A 589 27.29 -17.64 -29.60
C VAL A 589 28.74 -17.36 -29.16
N LYS A 590 29.73 -18.12 -29.68
CA LYS A 590 31.14 -17.91 -29.38
C LYS A 590 31.57 -16.47 -29.69
N ALA A 591 31.17 -15.94 -30.84
CA ALA A 591 31.42 -14.55 -31.24
C ALA A 591 30.62 -13.48 -30.50
N SER A 592 29.72 -13.89 -29.60
CA SER A 592 28.90 -13.00 -28.75
C SER A 592 29.37 -12.93 -27.31
N ILE A 593 30.41 -13.68 -26.95
CA ILE A 593 31.03 -13.73 -25.61
C ILE A 593 32.41 -13.08 -25.74
N ASP A 594 32.63 -11.97 -25.06
CA ASP A 594 33.82 -11.13 -25.20
C ASP A 594 35.11 -11.88 -24.73
N ASP A 595 35.03 -12.74 -23.71
CA ASP A 595 36.17 -13.47 -23.12
C ASP A 595 36.04 -15.02 -23.28
N TYR A 596 35.59 -15.47 -24.46
CA TYR A 596 35.42 -16.90 -24.67
C TYR A 596 36.75 -17.66 -24.63
N ASN A 597 36.82 -18.65 -23.75
CA ASN A 597 38.02 -19.55 -23.65
C ASN A 597 37.60 -21.00 -23.91
N GLU A 598 38.03 -21.54 -25.06
CA GLU A 598 37.73 -22.91 -25.47
C GLU A 598 38.39 -24.00 -24.60
N ALA A 599 39.48 -23.69 -23.93
CA ALA A 599 40.16 -24.62 -23.00
C ALA A 599 39.36 -24.82 -21.70
N ASN A 600 38.49 -23.87 -21.33
CA ASN A 600 37.68 -23.92 -20.12
C ASN A 600 36.40 -24.78 -20.35
N GLU A 601 36.29 -25.90 -19.62
CA GLU A 601 35.13 -26.79 -19.71
C GLU A 601 33.82 -26.13 -19.38
N ARG A 602 33.74 -25.23 -18.37
CA ARG A 602 32.56 -24.47 -18.01
C ARG A 602 32.09 -23.54 -19.15
N CYS A 603 33.06 -22.89 -19.85
CA CYS A 603 32.74 -22.06 -21.02
C CYS A 603 32.13 -22.91 -22.15
N ARG A 604 32.68 -24.07 -22.45
CA ARG A 604 32.11 -24.98 -23.45
C ARG A 604 30.70 -25.44 -23.10
N ASN A 605 30.51 -25.85 -21.86
CA ASN A 605 29.20 -26.27 -21.36
C ASN A 605 28.17 -25.11 -21.36
N ALA A 606 28.58 -23.89 -21.03
CA ALA A 606 27.72 -22.71 -21.10
C ALA A 606 27.30 -22.41 -22.54
N VAL A 607 28.25 -22.48 -23.49
CA VAL A 607 27.95 -22.32 -24.93
C VAL A 607 26.99 -23.41 -25.41
N ALA A 608 27.19 -24.65 -24.99
CA ALA A 608 26.30 -25.77 -25.37
C ALA A 608 24.86 -25.55 -24.86
N ASP A 609 24.65 -25.09 -23.59
CA ASP A 609 23.34 -24.73 -23.05
C ASP A 609 22.71 -23.57 -23.84
N GLN A 610 23.51 -22.55 -24.23
CA GLN A 610 23.03 -21.39 -25.00
C GLN A 610 22.66 -21.75 -26.44
N VAL A 611 23.43 -22.63 -27.09
CA VAL A 611 23.11 -23.15 -28.44
C VAL A 611 21.80 -23.93 -28.41
N LYS A 612 21.63 -24.82 -27.41
CA LYS A 612 20.37 -25.55 -27.22
C LYS A 612 19.17 -24.62 -27.02
N ALA A 613 19.35 -23.52 -26.29
CA ALA A 613 18.31 -22.49 -26.13
C ALA A 613 17.95 -21.84 -27.48
N LEU A 614 18.92 -21.53 -28.32
CA LEU A 614 18.70 -20.94 -29.66
C LEU A 614 17.98 -21.91 -30.61
N GLU A 615 18.37 -23.17 -30.59
CA GLU A 615 17.67 -24.21 -31.36
C GLU A 615 16.20 -24.33 -30.95
N MET A 616 15.92 -24.28 -29.64
CA MET A 616 14.56 -24.25 -29.11
C MET A 616 13.81 -22.99 -29.58
N PHE A 617 14.41 -21.80 -29.51
CA PHE A 617 13.79 -20.55 -29.99
C PHE A 617 13.43 -20.60 -31.47
N CYS A 618 14.27 -21.29 -32.25
CA CYS A 618 14.08 -21.39 -33.69
C CYS A 618 13.02 -22.43 -34.10
N SER A 619 12.84 -23.46 -33.30
CA SER A 619 11.94 -24.59 -33.61
C SER A 619 10.56 -24.48 -32.98
N LYS A 620 10.44 -23.95 -31.76
CA LYS A 620 9.20 -23.94 -30.99
C LYS A 620 8.37 -22.67 -31.12
N ARG A 621 7.05 -22.80 -31.04
CA ARG A 621 6.14 -21.65 -30.99
C ARG A 621 6.08 -21.00 -29.60
N LEU A 622 6.39 -21.74 -28.55
CA LEU A 622 6.63 -21.26 -27.19
C LEU A 622 7.97 -21.78 -26.72
N SER A 623 8.81 -20.91 -26.21
CA SER A 623 10.10 -21.25 -25.61
C SER A 623 10.23 -20.60 -24.24
N VAL A 624 10.62 -21.39 -23.23
CA VAL A 624 10.88 -20.92 -21.88
C VAL A 624 12.37 -21.05 -21.59
N LEU A 625 13.05 -19.95 -21.43
CA LEU A 625 14.45 -19.88 -21.05
C LEU A 625 14.60 -19.50 -19.59
N ALA A 626 15.04 -20.41 -18.77
CA ALA A 626 15.30 -20.21 -17.36
C ALA A 626 16.78 -20.22 -17.05
N GLY A 627 17.19 -19.51 -16.02
CA GLY A 627 18.54 -19.55 -15.48
C GLY A 627 18.84 -18.44 -14.49
N PRO A 628 19.77 -18.65 -13.56
CA PRO A 628 20.22 -17.64 -12.61
C PRO A 628 20.80 -16.38 -13.27
N ALA A 629 21.01 -15.34 -12.50
CA ALA A 629 21.72 -14.15 -12.96
C ALA A 629 23.14 -14.49 -13.42
N GLY A 630 23.62 -13.89 -14.53
CA GLY A 630 24.97 -14.11 -15.04
C GLY A 630 25.18 -15.34 -15.93
N THR A 631 24.16 -16.16 -16.19
CA THR A 631 24.24 -17.36 -17.06
C THR A 631 24.21 -17.05 -18.57
N GLY A 632 24.07 -15.76 -18.95
CA GLY A 632 24.10 -15.37 -20.36
C GLY A 632 22.73 -15.36 -21.06
N LYS A 633 21.60 -15.30 -20.33
CA LYS A 633 20.26 -15.17 -20.93
C LYS A 633 20.21 -14.09 -22.01
N THR A 634 20.76 -12.91 -21.71
CA THR A 634 20.80 -11.76 -22.62
C THR A 634 21.73 -12.00 -23.81
N THR A 635 22.81 -12.78 -23.67
CA THR A 635 23.69 -13.22 -24.76
C THR A 635 22.93 -14.08 -25.75
N VAL A 636 22.08 -14.99 -25.28
CA VAL A 636 21.20 -15.79 -26.14
C VAL A 636 20.25 -14.91 -26.97
N VAL A 637 19.64 -13.90 -26.35
CA VAL A 637 18.78 -12.93 -27.08
C VAL A 637 19.58 -12.15 -28.13
N LYS A 638 20.75 -11.64 -27.76
CA LYS A 638 21.66 -10.93 -28.71
C LYS A 638 22.03 -11.82 -29.89
N ALA A 639 22.36 -13.09 -29.66
CA ALA A 639 22.66 -14.05 -30.70
C ALA A 639 21.45 -14.32 -31.61
N PHE A 640 20.26 -14.55 -31.02
CA PHE A 640 19.01 -14.78 -31.75
C PHE A 640 18.68 -13.61 -32.71
N LEU A 641 18.79 -12.38 -32.23
CA LEU A 641 18.52 -11.17 -33.00
C LEU A 641 19.55 -10.87 -34.12
N LYS A 642 20.70 -11.58 -34.16
CA LYS A 642 21.67 -11.43 -35.24
C LYS A 642 21.24 -12.15 -36.53
N SER A 643 20.35 -13.19 -36.44
CA SER A 643 19.88 -13.92 -37.62
C SER A 643 19.15 -13.01 -38.62
N PRO A 644 19.52 -13.02 -39.92
CA PRO A 644 18.84 -12.25 -40.97
C PRO A 644 17.34 -12.59 -41.09
N GLN A 645 16.96 -13.86 -40.96
CA GLN A 645 15.58 -14.29 -41.03
C GLN A 645 14.75 -13.70 -39.89
N ILE A 646 15.26 -13.73 -38.64
CA ILE A 646 14.58 -13.16 -37.47
C ILE A 646 14.42 -11.64 -37.59
N LYS A 647 15.44 -10.95 -38.14
CA LYS A 647 15.33 -9.52 -38.43
C LYS A 647 14.22 -9.23 -39.43
N ALA A 648 14.12 -10.02 -40.52
CA ALA A 648 13.08 -9.86 -41.53
C ALA A 648 11.67 -10.15 -41.00
N GLU A 649 11.52 -11.09 -40.08
CA GLU A 649 10.23 -11.44 -39.41
C GLU A 649 9.77 -10.36 -38.41
N GLY A 650 10.67 -9.53 -37.89
CA GLY A 650 10.43 -8.54 -36.86
C GLY A 650 10.29 -9.14 -35.47
N THR A 651 10.74 -8.42 -34.47
CA THR A 651 10.73 -8.84 -33.07
C THR A 651 10.22 -7.73 -32.19
N LEU A 652 9.22 -8.02 -31.35
CA LEU A 652 8.75 -7.19 -30.26
C LEU A 652 9.50 -7.58 -28.99
N LEU A 653 10.19 -6.61 -28.37
CA LEU A 653 10.96 -6.79 -27.14
C LEU A 653 10.23 -6.14 -25.98
N LEU A 654 9.90 -6.93 -24.95
CA LEU A 654 9.15 -6.50 -23.77
C LEU A 654 9.90 -6.83 -22.48
N ALA A 655 9.76 -5.96 -21.49
CA ALA A 655 10.24 -6.18 -20.13
C ALA A 655 9.29 -5.55 -19.11
N PRO A 656 9.20 -6.05 -17.86
CA PRO A 656 8.30 -5.47 -16.85
C PRO A 656 8.76 -4.10 -16.35
N THR A 657 10.06 -3.86 -16.27
CA THR A 657 10.63 -2.66 -15.66
C THR A 657 11.41 -1.78 -16.65
N GLY A 658 11.53 -0.48 -16.33
CA GLY A 658 12.32 0.47 -17.11
C GLY A 658 13.81 0.06 -17.23
N LYS A 659 14.40 -0.45 -16.14
CA LYS A 659 15.80 -0.92 -16.11
C LYS A 659 16.01 -2.14 -17.02
N ALA A 660 15.13 -3.14 -16.93
CA ALA A 660 15.19 -4.32 -17.79
C ALA A 660 14.98 -3.94 -19.26
N ARG A 661 14.06 -2.99 -19.56
CA ARG A 661 13.87 -2.45 -20.90
C ARG A 661 15.15 -1.82 -21.48
N VAL A 662 15.82 -0.94 -20.71
CA VAL A 662 17.06 -0.28 -21.15
C VAL A 662 18.15 -1.31 -21.42
N ARG A 663 18.33 -2.29 -20.50
CA ARG A 663 19.30 -3.38 -20.68
C ARG A 663 19.01 -4.20 -21.93
N LEU A 664 17.74 -4.57 -22.15
CA LEU A 664 17.31 -5.33 -23.32
C LEU A 664 17.49 -4.52 -24.61
N GLY A 665 17.18 -3.22 -24.60
CA GLY A 665 17.35 -2.30 -25.72
C GLY A 665 18.81 -2.10 -26.14
N ASN A 666 19.71 -1.88 -25.17
CA ASN A 666 21.15 -1.69 -25.43
C ASN A 666 21.81 -2.90 -26.12
N MET A 667 21.27 -4.10 -25.92
CA MET A 667 21.80 -5.34 -26.48
C MET A 667 21.18 -5.74 -27.83
N SER A 668 20.12 -5.06 -28.27
CA SER A 668 19.27 -5.50 -29.38
C SER A 668 19.54 -4.85 -30.72
N ALA A 669 20.75 -4.31 -30.94
CA ALA A 669 21.20 -3.81 -32.25
C ALA A 669 20.19 -2.87 -32.97
N GLY A 670 19.60 -1.92 -32.21
CA GLY A 670 18.71 -0.89 -32.77
C GLY A 670 17.21 -1.23 -32.69
N ILE A 671 16.82 -2.38 -32.16
CA ILE A 671 15.41 -2.68 -31.92
C ILE A 671 14.95 -2.03 -30.59
N GLN A 672 13.92 -1.19 -30.67
CA GLN A 672 13.37 -0.54 -29.47
C GLN A 672 12.67 -1.55 -28.56
N ALA A 673 13.16 -1.69 -27.32
CA ALA A 673 12.46 -2.41 -26.28
C ALA A 673 11.43 -1.51 -25.59
N LEU A 674 10.30 -2.08 -25.17
CA LEU A 674 9.23 -1.39 -24.44
C LEU A 674 9.01 -2.03 -23.07
N THR A 675 8.53 -1.23 -22.11
CA THR A 675 7.91 -1.86 -20.95
C THR A 675 6.55 -2.44 -21.31
N ILE A 676 6.10 -3.47 -20.58
CA ILE A 676 4.79 -4.07 -20.78
C ILE A 676 3.69 -3.02 -20.66
N ALA A 677 3.75 -2.15 -19.62
CA ALA A 677 2.81 -1.06 -19.45
C ALA A 677 2.81 -0.08 -20.67
N GLN A 678 4.00 0.29 -21.21
CA GLN A 678 4.08 1.11 -22.41
C GLN A 678 3.46 0.43 -23.64
N PHE A 679 3.69 -0.87 -23.79
CA PHE A 679 3.10 -1.65 -24.87
C PHE A 679 1.59 -1.70 -24.75
N LEU A 680 1.07 -2.09 -23.56
CA LEU A 680 -0.36 -2.17 -23.30
C LEU A 680 -1.06 -0.82 -23.46
N THR A 681 -0.43 0.27 -23.04
CA THR A 681 -0.94 1.63 -23.27
C THR A 681 -1.10 1.95 -24.77
N ARG A 682 -0.08 1.63 -25.59
CA ARG A 682 -0.13 1.85 -27.03
C ARG A 682 -1.23 1.07 -27.73
N GLN A 683 -1.61 -0.09 -27.17
CA GLN A 683 -2.69 -0.93 -27.69
C GLN A 683 -4.05 -0.61 -27.04
N GLY A 684 -4.10 0.25 -26.00
CA GLY A 684 -5.32 0.60 -25.26
C GLY A 684 -5.80 -0.49 -24.30
N PHE A 685 -4.87 -1.20 -23.68
CA PHE A 685 -5.09 -2.26 -22.66
C PHE A 685 -4.55 -1.88 -21.28
N PHE A 686 -4.34 -0.60 -21.01
CA PHE A 686 -3.81 -0.13 -19.73
C PHE A 686 -4.51 1.15 -19.31
N ASP A 687 -5.03 1.15 -18.08
CA ASP A 687 -5.65 2.31 -17.44
C ASP A 687 -4.62 3.05 -16.57
N TRP A 688 -4.37 4.32 -16.88
CA TRP A 688 -3.44 5.16 -16.12
C TRP A 688 -4.03 5.74 -14.84
N ALA A 689 -5.36 5.80 -14.71
CA ALA A 689 -6.00 6.28 -13.49
C ALA A 689 -5.85 5.27 -12.35
N THR A 690 -6.07 4.00 -12.65
CA THR A 690 -5.92 2.89 -11.71
C THR A 690 -4.53 2.25 -11.73
N MET A 691 -3.67 2.60 -12.71
CA MET A 691 -2.36 1.97 -12.96
C MET A 691 -2.44 0.45 -13.21
N THR A 692 -3.55 -0.05 -13.75
CA THR A 692 -3.80 -1.47 -13.96
C THR A 692 -3.99 -1.85 -15.42
N PRO A 693 -3.55 -3.07 -15.82
CA PRO A 693 -3.90 -3.63 -17.13
C PRO A 693 -5.35 -4.13 -17.13
N TYR A 694 -6.05 -3.93 -18.25
CA TYR A 694 -7.42 -4.40 -18.46
C TYR A 694 -7.65 -4.87 -19.90
N VAL A 695 -8.70 -5.64 -20.13
CA VAL A 695 -9.09 -6.08 -21.47
C VAL A 695 -10.27 -5.21 -21.94
N PRO A 696 -10.11 -4.35 -22.97
CA PRO A 696 -11.19 -3.51 -23.47
C PRO A 696 -12.24 -4.35 -24.22
N GLU A 697 -13.48 -3.86 -24.31
CA GLU A 697 -14.57 -4.54 -25.03
C GLU A 697 -14.22 -4.79 -26.52
N ASP A 698 -13.54 -3.86 -27.16
CA ASP A 698 -13.09 -3.95 -28.54
C ASP A 698 -11.69 -4.57 -28.72
N ALA A 699 -11.25 -5.37 -27.72
CA ALA A 699 -9.92 -5.99 -27.68
C ALA A 699 -9.50 -6.69 -28.98
N GLU A 700 -10.44 -7.37 -29.67
CA GLU A 700 -10.16 -8.07 -30.92
C GLU A 700 -9.67 -7.14 -32.04
N LYS A 701 -10.11 -5.87 -32.07
CA LYS A 701 -9.71 -4.87 -33.05
C LYS A 701 -8.36 -4.22 -32.74
N ARG A 702 -7.91 -4.31 -31.49
CA ARG A 702 -6.71 -3.64 -30.98
C ARG A 702 -5.48 -4.55 -30.89
N LYS A 703 -5.60 -5.83 -31.31
CA LYS A 703 -4.50 -6.79 -31.23
C LYS A 703 -3.29 -6.38 -32.03
N TYR A 704 -2.11 -6.49 -31.41
CA TYR A 704 -0.86 -6.20 -32.06
C TYR A 704 -0.45 -7.31 -33.04
N CYS A 705 -0.16 -6.94 -34.28
CA CYS A 705 0.26 -7.82 -35.38
C CYS A 705 1.59 -7.43 -36.06
N GLY A 706 2.32 -6.44 -35.51
CA GLY A 706 3.48 -5.80 -36.16
C GLY A 706 4.77 -6.63 -36.18
N ALA A 707 4.85 -7.76 -35.47
CA ALA A 707 6.03 -8.63 -35.45
C ALA A 707 5.64 -10.09 -35.38
N LYS A 708 6.52 -10.99 -35.89
CA LYS A 708 6.33 -12.45 -35.84
C LYS A 708 6.93 -13.09 -34.58
N ASN A 709 7.84 -12.40 -33.92
CA ASN A 709 8.54 -12.87 -32.73
C ASN A 709 8.25 -11.91 -31.56
N VAL A 710 7.97 -12.47 -30.40
CA VAL A 710 7.77 -11.72 -29.14
C VAL A 710 8.72 -12.29 -28.10
N ILE A 711 9.57 -11.44 -27.54
CA ILE A 711 10.48 -11.80 -26.46
C ILE A 711 10.08 -11.00 -25.24
N ILE A 712 9.86 -11.70 -24.13
CA ILE A 712 9.51 -11.11 -22.83
C ILE A 712 10.61 -11.51 -21.85
N ASP A 713 11.38 -10.50 -21.40
CA ASP A 713 12.44 -10.69 -20.40
C ASP A 713 11.94 -10.42 -19.00
N GLU A 714 12.62 -10.99 -17.98
CA GLU A 714 12.27 -10.92 -16.56
C GLU A 714 10.81 -11.34 -16.27
N CYS A 715 10.34 -12.42 -16.91
CA CYS A 715 8.98 -12.94 -16.79
C CYS A 715 8.59 -13.35 -15.35
N SER A 716 9.57 -13.62 -14.48
CA SER A 716 9.34 -13.94 -13.06
C SER A 716 8.64 -12.84 -12.28
N MET A 717 8.65 -11.60 -12.79
CA MET A 717 7.98 -10.45 -12.16
C MET A 717 6.52 -10.26 -12.58
N LEU A 718 5.98 -11.07 -13.50
CA LEU A 718 4.64 -10.86 -14.06
C LEU A 718 3.58 -11.66 -13.29
N THR A 719 2.50 -10.99 -12.90
CA THR A 719 1.32 -11.60 -12.30
C THR A 719 0.49 -12.37 -13.31
N CYS A 720 -0.50 -13.17 -12.85
CA CYS A 720 -1.45 -13.84 -13.71
C CYS A 720 -2.23 -12.86 -14.60
N LYS A 721 -2.65 -11.72 -14.04
CA LYS A 721 -3.41 -10.68 -14.77
C LYS A 721 -2.55 -9.99 -15.83
N ASP A 722 -1.28 -9.69 -15.52
CA ASP A 722 -0.34 -9.12 -16.50
C ASP A 722 -0.17 -10.02 -17.71
N PHE A 723 0.08 -11.31 -17.49
CA PHE A 723 0.21 -12.29 -18.58
C PHE A 723 -1.09 -12.44 -19.37
N TYR A 724 -2.22 -12.50 -18.69
CA TYR A 724 -3.54 -12.64 -19.33
C TYR A 724 -3.82 -11.48 -20.27
N VAL A 725 -3.70 -10.23 -19.78
CA VAL A 725 -3.94 -9.04 -20.59
C VAL A 725 -2.91 -8.93 -21.71
N LEU A 726 -1.64 -9.23 -21.43
CA LEU A 726 -0.60 -9.23 -22.48
C LEU A 726 -0.92 -10.24 -23.59
N MET A 727 -1.33 -11.46 -23.28
CA MET A 727 -1.71 -12.45 -24.29
C MET A 727 -2.98 -12.06 -25.06
N LYS A 728 -3.92 -11.34 -24.44
CA LYS A 728 -5.11 -10.77 -25.10
C LYS A 728 -4.76 -9.63 -26.06
N ALA A 729 -3.74 -8.82 -25.73
CA ALA A 729 -3.29 -7.70 -26.57
C ALA A 729 -2.48 -8.16 -27.81
N LEU A 730 -2.05 -9.41 -27.87
CA LEU A 730 -1.27 -9.97 -28.97
C LEU A 730 -2.15 -10.74 -29.98
N ASP A 731 -1.91 -10.55 -31.30
CA ASP A 731 -2.50 -11.43 -32.32
C ASP A 731 -1.75 -12.76 -32.38
N LEU A 732 -2.14 -13.68 -31.51
CA LEU A 732 -1.50 -14.99 -31.36
C LEU A 732 -1.55 -15.87 -32.63
N LYS A 733 -2.42 -15.55 -33.61
CA LYS A 733 -2.49 -16.28 -34.89
C LYS A 733 -1.31 -15.89 -35.77
N ASN A 734 -0.96 -14.60 -35.81
CA ASN A 734 0.13 -14.06 -36.61
C ASN A 734 1.52 -14.19 -35.99
N ILE A 735 1.61 -14.37 -34.68
CA ILE A 735 2.88 -14.53 -33.96
C ILE A 735 3.38 -15.95 -34.10
N ASN A 736 4.59 -16.11 -34.66
CA ASN A 736 5.28 -17.39 -34.81
C ASN A 736 5.85 -17.86 -33.46
N ARG A 737 6.61 -17.00 -32.78
CA ARG A 737 7.38 -17.35 -31.57
C ARG A 737 7.02 -16.44 -30.41
N ILE A 738 6.80 -17.05 -29.24
CA ILE A 738 6.77 -16.38 -27.95
C ILE A 738 7.92 -16.96 -27.13
N ILE A 739 8.83 -16.12 -26.71
CA ILE A 739 10.02 -16.48 -25.95
C ILE A 739 9.91 -15.80 -24.58
N LEU A 740 9.76 -16.61 -23.54
CA LEU A 740 9.67 -16.19 -22.16
C LEU A 740 11.01 -16.43 -21.46
N ILE A 741 11.58 -15.38 -20.87
CA ILE A 741 12.89 -15.40 -20.23
C ILE A 741 12.76 -14.94 -18.78
N GLY A 742 13.35 -15.68 -17.86
CA GLY A 742 13.29 -15.32 -16.45
C GLY A 742 14.07 -16.29 -15.55
N ASP A 743 13.88 -16.11 -14.28
CA ASP A 743 14.40 -17.04 -13.26
C ASP A 743 13.25 -17.43 -12.33
N PRO A 744 12.77 -18.69 -12.38
CA PRO A 744 11.63 -19.14 -11.60
C PRO A 744 11.90 -19.20 -10.09
N PHE A 745 13.15 -19.02 -9.67
CA PHE A 745 13.59 -19.06 -8.28
C PHE A 745 13.93 -17.68 -7.70
N GLN A 746 13.76 -16.61 -8.49
CA GLN A 746 13.78 -15.23 -7.99
C GLN A 746 12.49 -14.92 -7.23
N LEU A 747 12.45 -13.76 -6.56
CA LEU A 747 11.28 -13.28 -5.85
C LEU A 747 10.02 -13.34 -6.74
N PRO A 748 8.88 -13.77 -6.19
CA PRO A 748 7.64 -13.84 -6.94
C PRO A 748 7.16 -12.43 -7.35
N PRO A 749 6.18 -12.34 -8.28
CA PRO A 749 5.56 -11.08 -8.64
C PRO A 749 4.97 -10.35 -7.43
N ILE A 750 4.94 -9.01 -7.48
CA ILE A 750 4.18 -8.21 -6.52
C ILE A 750 2.72 -8.23 -7.00
N GLY A 751 1.93 -9.13 -6.43
CA GLY A 751 0.53 -9.36 -6.81
C GLY A 751 0.22 -10.83 -7.14
N PRO A 752 -1.03 -11.11 -7.59
CA PRO A 752 -1.55 -12.48 -7.63
C PRO A 752 -0.87 -13.40 -8.65
N GLY A 753 -0.45 -14.55 -8.16
CA GLY A 753 0.06 -15.68 -8.95
C GLY A 753 1.51 -15.54 -9.40
N ARG A 754 2.09 -16.66 -9.81
CA ARG A 754 3.46 -16.77 -10.35
C ARG A 754 3.52 -17.58 -11.64
N PRO A 755 2.83 -17.14 -12.70
CA PRO A 755 2.55 -17.95 -13.88
C PRO A 755 3.79 -18.42 -14.62
N PHE A 756 4.91 -17.67 -14.58
CA PHE A 756 6.17 -18.09 -15.19
C PHE A 756 6.79 -19.29 -14.45
N ALA A 757 6.83 -19.27 -13.13
CA ALA A 757 7.37 -20.36 -12.32
C ALA A 757 6.48 -21.62 -12.46
N ASP A 758 5.17 -21.45 -12.47
CA ASP A 758 4.21 -22.54 -12.62
C ASP A 758 4.28 -23.18 -14.02
N LEU A 759 4.40 -22.36 -15.07
CA LEU A 759 4.65 -22.83 -16.44
C LEU A 759 5.98 -23.60 -16.54
N PHE A 760 7.04 -23.05 -15.94
CA PHE A 760 8.36 -23.69 -15.90
C PHE A 760 8.27 -25.09 -15.26
N ASN A 761 7.65 -25.20 -14.07
CA ASN A 761 7.49 -26.48 -13.37
C ASN A 761 6.60 -27.44 -14.18
N TYR A 762 5.48 -26.98 -14.72
CA TYR A 762 4.59 -27.79 -15.55
C TYR A 762 5.31 -28.39 -16.76
N LEU A 763 6.13 -27.62 -17.48
CA LEU A 763 6.88 -28.11 -18.65
C LEU A 763 8.01 -29.05 -18.22
N LYS A 764 8.75 -28.72 -17.14
CA LYS A 764 9.87 -29.50 -16.62
C LYS A 764 9.44 -30.88 -16.16
N ASP A 765 8.33 -30.97 -15.42
CA ASP A 765 7.88 -32.20 -14.77
C ASP A 765 6.88 -32.99 -15.66
N ASN A 766 6.62 -32.53 -16.88
CA ASN A 766 5.68 -33.16 -17.79
C ASN A 766 6.20 -34.51 -18.28
N LYS A 767 5.28 -35.50 -18.38
CA LYS A 767 5.60 -36.81 -18.93
C LYS A 767 5.86 -36.78 -20.44
N ASP A 768 5.24 -35.85 -21.17
CA ASP A 768 5.41 -35.66 -22.59
C ASP A 768 6.76 -34.97 -22.88
N GLU A 769 7.65 -35.69 -23.51
CA GLU A 769 8.99 -35.24 -23.89
C GLU A 769 8.94 -34.06 -24.87
N TYR A 770 7.92 -33.99 -25.71
CA TYR A 770 7.72 -32.92 -26.64
C TYR A 770 7.41 -31.58 -25.90
N LEU A 771 6.59 -31.61 -24.88
CA LEU A 771 6.34 -30.44 -24.03
C LEU A 771 7.60 -30.06 -23.24
N ARG A 772 8.34 -31.00 -22.69
CA ARG A 772 9.63 -30.74 -22.04
C ARG A 772 10.65 -30.08 -22.97
N SER A 773 10.58 -30.32 -24.28
CA SER A 773 11.51 -29.70 -25.23
C SER A 773 11.27 -28.18 -25.44
N ALA A 774 10.17 -27.62 -24.89
CA ALA A 774 9.88 -26.18 -24.93
C ALA A 774 10.60 -25.40 -23.80
N ILE A 775 11.43 -26.05 -22.99
CA ILE A 775 12.17 -25.43 -21.90
C ILE A 775 13.66 -25.69 -22.03
N THR A 776 14.47 -24.67 -21.73
CA THR A 776 15.91 -24.80 -21.55
C THR A 776 16.34 -24.06 -20.29
N LYS A 777 17.16 -24.70 -19.46
CA LYS A 777 17.75 -24.09 -18.25
C LYS A 777 19.24 -23.86 -18.50
N LEU A 778 19.69 -22.61 -18.41
CA LEU A 778 21.11 -22.27 -18.39
C LEU A 778 21.65 -22.52 -16.98
N ARG A 779 22.71 -23.30 -16.89
CA ARG A 779 23.25 -23.80 -15.60
C ARG A 779 24.55 -23.11 -15.20
N TYR A 780 25.34 -22.68 -16.19
CA TYR A 780 26.71 -22.21 -15.95
C TYR A 780 26.77 -20.70 -15.93
N VAL A 781 27.29 -20.14 -14.82
CA VAL A 781 27.51 -18.70 -14.68
C VAL A 781 28.78 -18.32 -15.42
N VAL A 782 28.64 -17.48 -16.44
CA VAL A 782 29.78 -17.07 -17.30
C VAL A 782 30.65 -15.99 -16.64
N ARG A 783 30.11 -15.21 -15.72
CA ARG A 783 30.81 -14.09 -15.06
C ARG A 783 31.87 -14.51 -14.02
N THR A 784 31.84 -15.74 -13.52
CA THR A 784 32.74 -16.23 -12.46
C THR A 784 33.66 -17.35 -12.99
N ILE A 785 34.09 -17.25 -14.22
CA ILE A 785 34.84 -18.30 -14.93
C ILE A 785 36.18 -18.62 -14.25
N ASN A 786 36.78 -17.72 -13.49
CA ASN A 786 38.11 -17.85 -12.86
C ASN A 786 38.08 -18.28 -11.40
N THR A 787 36.91 -18.43 -10.76
CA THR A 787 36.81 -18.89 -9.37
C THR A 787 36.18 -20.28 -9.33
N GLY A 788 36.60 -21.13 -8.38
CA GLY A 788 36.10 -22.50 -8.16
C GLY A 788 34.57 -22.55 -7.93
N ASP A 789 34.09 -23.50 -7.12
CA ASP A 789 32.67 -23.51 -6.75
C ASP A 789 32.33 -22.27 -5.91
N SER A 790 31.20 -21.61 -6.25
CA SER A 790 30.78 -20.37 -5.61
C SER A 790 30.01 -20.66 -4.33
N ASP A 791 30.55 -20.17 -3.19
CA ASP A 791 29.88 -20.29 -1.89
C ASP A 791 28.59 -19.45 -1.85
N ILE A 792 28.53 -18.29 -2.56
CA ILE A 792 27.32 -17.48 -2.71
C ILE A 792 26.21 -18.29 -3.35
N LEU A 793 26.48 -18.97 -4.46
CA LEU A 793 25.47 -19.76 -5.19
C LEU A 793 25.07 -21.01 -4.39
N THR A 794 26.04 -21.64 -3.68
CA THR A 794 25.77 -22.79 -2.81
C THR A 794 24.83 -22.38 -1.67
N LEU A 795 25.14 -21.30 -0.97
CA LEU A 795 24.29 -20.78 0.11
C LEU A 795 22.91 -20.35 -0.43
N ALA A 796 22.86 -19.59 -1.54
CA ALA A 796 21.61 -19.10 -2.13
C ALA A 796 20.69 -20.25 -2.59
N SER A 797 21.22 -21.39 -3.01
CA SER A 797 20.43 -22.55 -3.44
C SER A 797 19.50 -23.11 -2.35
N TRP A 798 19.85 -22.93 -1.07
CA TRP A 798 19.04 -23.35 0.08
C TRP A 798 17.80 -22.46 0.30
N PHE A 799 17.82 -21.24 -0.21
CA PHE A 799 16.75 -20.24 -0.04
C PHE A 799 15.99 -19.98 -1.34
N SER A 800 16.41 -20.56 -2.48
CA SER A 800 15.80 -20.32 -3.79
C SER A 800 14.60 -21.22 -4.11
N GLY A 801 14.31 -22.25 -3.27
CA GLY A 801 13.31 -23.28 -3.56
C GLY A 801 13.78 -24.35 -4.57
N GLU A 802 15.00 -24.31 -5.05
CA GLU A 802 15.63 -25.42 -5.76
C GLU A 802 16.02 -26.55 -4.76
N LYS A 803 16.03 -27.78 -5.23
CA LYS A 803 16.57 -28.86 -4.42
C LYS A 803 18.09 -28.67 -4.34
N PRO A 804 18.65 -28.42 -3.15
CA PRO A 804 20.08 -28.20 -2.99
C PRO A 804 20.91 -29.40 -3.50
N ALA A 805 22.12 -29.13 -3.95
CA ALA A 805 23.03 -30.18 -4.40
C ALA A 805 23.45 -31.11 -3.22
N LYS A 806 23.83 -32.34 -3.53
CA LYS A 806 24.25 -33.29 -2.50
C LYS A 806 25.49 -32.75 -1.76
N ASN A 807 25.52 -32.80 -0.45
CA ASN A 807 26.56 -32.28 0.46
C ASN A 807 26.71 -30.73 0.44
N SER A 808 25.76 -29.96 -0.13
CA SER A 808 25.79 -28.48 -0.09
C SER A 808 25.45 -27.91 1.29
N ASP A 809 24.94 -28.73 2.22
CA ASP A 809 24.72 -28.41 3.62
C ASP A 809 25.98 -28.08 4.38
N LEU A 810 27.16 -28.56 3.93
CA LEU A 810 28.47 -28.23 4.48
C LEU A 810 28.76 -26.71 4.45
N ILE A 811 28.05 -25.93 3.59
CA ILE A 811 28.21 -24.47 3.55
C ILE A 811 27.90 -23.83 4.91
N PHE A 812 26.90 -24.34 5.66
CA PHE A 812 26.55 -23.81 6.98
C PHE A 812 27.64 -24.03 8.02
N GLU A 813 28.34 -25.15 7.97
CA GLU A 813 29.51 -25.40 8.82
C GLU A 813 30.65 -24.48 8.41
N GLN A 814 30.87 -24.25 7.11
CA GLN A 814 31.91 -23.35 6.61
C GLN A 814 31.65 -21.91 7.04
N VAL A 815 30.41 -21.46 6.99
CA VAL A 815 29.95 -20.14 7.50
C VAL A 815 30.25 -20.03 9.00
N ALA A 816 29.88 -21.05 9.78
CA ALA A 816 30.10 -21.05 11.23
C ALA A 816 31.61 -21.07 11.63
N LYS A 817 32.46 -21.71 10.82
CA LYS A 817 33.91 -21.82 11.04
C LYS A 817 34.71 -20.67 10.41
N GLY A 818 34.07 -19.80 9.61
CA GLY A 818 34.75 -18.75 8.84
C GLY A 818 35.63 -19.25 7.69
N ASN A 819 35.45 -20.51 7.25
CA ASN A 819 36.23 -21.15 6.19
C ASN A 819 35.53 -21.08 4.85
N LEU A 820 35.29 -19.85 4.36
CA LEU A 820 34.61 -19.57 3.10
C LEU A 820 35.61 -19.22 1.99
N ASN A 821 35.23 -19.49 0.75
CA ASN A 821 35.96 -19.05 -0.43
C ASN A 821 35.87 -17.52 -0.59
N ASN A 822 36.71 -16.95 -1.46
CA ASN A 822 36.85 -15.50 -1.61
C ASN A 822 35.60 -14.79 -2.20
N ASP A 823 34.54 -15.50 -2.65
CA ASP A 823 33.34 -14.92 -3.22
C ASP A 823 32.23 -14.68 -2.17
N LEU A 824 32.35 -15.19 -0.96
CA LEU A 824 31.43 -14.98 0.14
C LEU A 824 32.18 -14.59 1.43
N ALA A 825 31.70 -13.58 2.11
CA ALA A 825 32.10 -13.24 3.47
C ALA A 825 30.85 -13.07 4.34
N VAL A 826 30.90 -13.55 5.56
CA VAL A 826 29.78 -13.44 6.51
C VAL A 826 30.27 -12.70 7.74
N TYR A 827 29.59 -11.63 8.12
CA TYR A 827 29.85 -10.81 9.27
C TYR A 827 28.67 -10.91 10.24
N THR A 828 28.95 -11.06 11.53
CA THR A 828 27.96 -11.03 12.60
C THR A 828 28.16 -9.76 13.41
N TRP A 829 27.05 -9.14 13.82
CA TRP A 829 27.04 -7.91 14.59
C TRP A 829 26.00 -7.99 15.69
N ASN A 830 26.22 -7.31 16.82
CA ASN A 830 25.31 -7.29 17.96
C ASN A 830 24.68 -5.92 18.19
N ASP A 831 25.37 -4.85 17.81
CA ASP A 831 24.90 -3.48 17.96
C ASP A 831 25.24 -2.60 16.74
N GLU A 832 24.84 -1.34 16.80
CA GLU A 832 25.04 -0.36 15.72
C GLU A 832 26.53 -0.11 15.41
N ASN A 833 27.40 -0.12 16.42
CA ASN A 833 28.83 0.13 16.23
C ASN A 833 29.48 -1.07 15.55
N ASP A 834 29.15 -2.28 16.01
CA ASP A 834 29.60 -3.52 15.37
C ASP A 834 29.15 -3.55 13.89
N LEU A 835 27.90 -3.15 13.58
CA LEU A 835 27.41 -3.08 12.20
C LEU A 835 28.22 -2.08 11.36
N LYS A 836 28.49 -0.89 11.89
CA LYS A 836 29.31 0.12 11.20
C LYS A 836 30.72 -0.40 10.92
N ASP A 837 31.33 -1.10 11.87
CA ASP A 837 32.67 -1.64 11.71
C ASP A 837 32.71 -2.82 10.71
N CYS A 838 31.69 -3.70 10.74
CA CYS A 838 31.50 -4.74 9.71
C CYS A 838 31.37 -4.16 8.29
N LEU A 839 30.58 -3.08 8.14
CA LEU A 839 30.42 -2.40 6.85
C LEU A 839 31.72 -1.79 6.35
N LYS A 840 32.53 -1.16 7.24
CA LYS A 840 33.84 -0.60 6.88
C LYS A 840 34.79 -1.71 6.46
N GLU A 841 34.89 -2.80 7.25
CA GLU A 841 35.72 -3.95 6.95
C GLU A 841 35.35 -4.58 5.59
N ALA A 842 34.04 -4.74 5.31
CA ALA A 842 33.58 -5.25 4.03
C ALA A 842 34.05 -4.36 2.86
N ILE A 843 33.97 -3.03 3.01
CA ILE A 843 34.42 -2.07 1.99
C ILE A 843 35.95 -2.17 1.79
N GLU A 844 36.70 -2.26 2.87
CA GLU A 844 38.14 -2.37 2.80
C GLU A 844 38.61 -3.67 2.14
N LYS A 845 37.94 -4.78 2.42
CA LYS A 845 38.22 -6.08 1.83
C LYS A 845 37.89 -6.14 0.33
N GLU A 846 36.82 -5.47 -0.10
CA GLU A 846 36.39 -5.40 -1.51
C GLU A 846 37.27 -4.46 -2.35
N LEU A 847 38.05 -3.56 -1.72
CA LEU A 847 38.90 -2.57 -2.39
C LEU A 847 40.35 -2.67 -1.92
N PRO A 848 41.02 -3.83 -2.02
CA PRO A 848 42.40 -4.02 -1.53
C PRO A 848 43.42 -3.16 -2.29
N GLU A 849 43.16 -2.81 -3.56
CA GLU A 849 44.05 -1.98 -4.39
C GLU A 849 44.16 -0.53 -3.91
N GLU A 850 43.32 -0.13 -2.97
CA GLU A 850 43.24 1.22 -2.39
C GLU A 850 43.86 1.27 -0.97
N GLU A 851 44.79 0.36 -0.68
CA GLU A 851 45.53 0.35 0.61
C GLU A 851 46.19 1.70 0.85
N GLY A 852 46.00 2.27 2.05
CA GLY A 852 46.53 3.59 2.45
C GLY A 852 45.66 4.80 2.04
N LYS A 853 44.57 4.65 1.32
CA LYS A 853 43.61 5.74 1.06
C LYS A 853 42.57 5.86 2.17
N SER A 854 41.97 7.03 2.31
CA SER A 854 40.92 7.26 3.28
C SER A 854 39.65 6.44 2.95
N LEU A 855 38.85 6.10 3.96
CA LEU A 855 37.56 5.41 3.77
C LEU A 855 36.66 6.18 2.80
N SER A 856 36.67 7.52 2.88
CA SER A 856 35.91 8.41 1.95
C SER A 856 36.34 8.17 0.50
N ASP A 857 37.67 8.10 0.21
CA ASP A 857 38.14 7.87 -1.14
C ASP A 857 37.79 6.47 -1.66
N LYS A 858 37.89 5.44 -0.79
CA LYS A 858 37.48 4.07 -1.11
C LYS A 858 36.01 4.00 -1.48
N ILE A 859 35.12 4.63 -0.69
CA ILE A 859 33.66 4.69 -0.95
C ILE A 859 33.40 5.42 -2.28
N ARG A 860 34.02 6.59 -2.51
CA ARG A 860 33.86 7.31 -3.78
C ARG A 860 34.27 6.48 -4.97
N LYS A 861 35.38 5.75 -4.88
CA LYS A 861 35.84 4.86 -5.94
C LYS A 861 34.90 3.67 -6.15
N SER A 862 34.34 3.09 -5.08
CA SER A 862 33.42 1.96 -5.15
C SER A 862 32.15 2.27 -5.95
N ILE A 863 31.69 3.51 -5.91
CA ILE A 863 30.55 4.01 -6.68
C ILE A 863 30.94 4.72 -7.99
N GLY A 864 32.24 4.68 -8.38
CA GLY A 864 32.71 5.25 -9.64
C GLY A 864 32.97 6.76 -9.63
N LEU A 865 33.05 7.40 -8.45
CA LEU A 865 33.30 8.84 -8.27
C LEU A 865 34.79 9.18 -8.00
N ASP A 866 35.70 8.35 -8.46
CA ASP A 866 37.17 8.65 -8.44
C ASP A 866 37.52 9.85 -9.35
N ASP A 867 36.76 10.07 -10.44
CA ASP A 867 36.81 11.25 -11.29
C ASP A 867 35.38 11.57 -11.73
N VAL A 868 34.80 12.67 -11.22
CA VAL A 868 33.40 13.09 -11.49
C VAL A 868 33.11 13.21 -12.98
N ASN A 869 34.08 13.69 -13.77
CA ASN A 869 33.91 13.83 -15.21
C ASN A 869 33.91 12.48 -15.95
N LYS A 870 34.64 11.48 -15.43
CA LYS A 870 34.65 10.12 -15.97
C LYS A 870 33.46 9.28 -15.50
N ALA A 871 32.97 9.50 -14.28
CA ALA A 871 31.80 8.80 -13.76
C ALA A 871 30.53 9.09 -14.56
N LEU A 872 30.38 10.33 -15.07
CA LEU A 872 29.28 10.73 -15.94
C LEU A 872 29.36 10.05 -17.33
N ASN A 873 30.52 9.57 -17.74
CA ASN A 873 30.77 8.95 -19.05
C ASN A 873 30.71 7.41 -19.01
N ASP A 874 30.69 6.78 -17.82
CA ASP A 874 30.63 5.32 -17.68
C ASP A 874 29.55 4.90 -16.65
N PRO A 875 28.28 4.77 -17.09
CA PRO A 875 27.17 4.38 -16.22
C PRO A 875 27.37 2.98 -15.55
N SER A 876 28.20 2.12 -16.09
CA SER A 876 28.43 0.78 -15.55
C SER A 876 29.10 0.80 -14.18
N LYS A 877 29.88 1.83 -13.89
CA LYS A 877 30.58 2.00 -12.62
C LYS A 877 29.63 2.30 -11.44
N VAL A 878 28.51 2.93 -11.74
CA VAL A 878 27.51 3.32 -10.72
C VAL A 878 26.88 2.11 -10.03
N GLU A 879 26.76 1.00 -10.75
CA GLU A 879 26.15 -0.24 -10.24
C GLU A 879 27.19 -1.27 -9.72
N ARG A 880 28.46 -0.92 -9.67
CA ARG A 880 29.54 -1.84 -9.30
C ARG A 880 29.46 -2.29 -7.83
N PHE A 881 29.03 -1.40 -6.94
CA PHE A 881 28.87 -1.65 -5.52
C PHE A 881 27.47 -1.26 -5.04
N GLN A 882 26.79 -2.16 -4.32
CA GLN A 882 25.46 -1.92 -3.77
C GLN A 882 25.33 -2.60 -2.41
N VAL A 883 24.66 -1.91 -1.48
CA VAL A 883 24.23 -2.46 -0.19
C VAL A 883 22.73 -2.67 -0.25
N LEU A 884 22.27 -3.87 0.09
CA LEU A 884 20.85 -4.23 0.13
C LEU A 884 20.43 -4.44 1.58
N SER A 885 19.26 -3.89 1.94
CA SER A 885 18.60 -4.17 3.20
C SER A 885 17.12 -4.48 2.96
N PRO A 886 16.53 -5.46 3.66
CA PRO A 886 15.12 -5.78 3.52
C PRO A 886 14.19 -4.75 4.20
N VAL A 887 14.73 -3.86 5.02
CA VAL A 887 14.00 -2.89 5.84
C VAL A 887 14.49 -1.46 5.61
N ARG A 888 13.73 -0.46 6.05
CA ARG A 888 14.05 0.97 5.84
C ARG A 888 14.57 1.68 7.08
N ASN A 889 13.94 1.48 8.24
CA ASN A 889 14.10 2.35 9.42
C ASN A 889 15.04 1.84 10.51
N PRO A 890 15.18 0.53 10.84
CA PRO A 890 16.11 0.07 11.85
C PRO A 890 17.56 0.48 11.56
N VAL A 891 18.45 0.33 12.53
CA VAL A 891 19.89 0.67 12.39
C VAL A 891 20.56 -0.03 11.20
N TRP A 892 20.04 -1.18 10.79
CA TRP A 892 20.42 -1.92 9.57
C TRP A 892 19.52 -1.62 8.36
N GLY A 893 18.63 -0.63 8.48
CA GLY A 893 17.74 -0.21 7.41
C GLY A 893 18.40 0.71 6.39
N THR A 894 17.80 0.82 5.21
CA THR A 894 18.37 1.61 4.10
C THR A 894 18.59 3.09 4.46
N PHE A 895 17.75 3.70 5.29
CA PHE A 895 17.91 5.10 5.68
C PHE A 895 19.13 5.29 6.57
N GLN A 896 19.32 4.42 7.59
CA GLN A 896 20.46 4.54 8.50
C GLN A 896 21.77 4.18 7.81
N ILE A 897 21.80 3.11 7.01
CA ILE A 897 23.00 2.73 6.25
C ILE A 897 23.41 3.87 5.30
N ASN A 898 22.46 4.50 4.57
CA ASN A 898 22.78 5.66 3.73
C ASN A 898 23.34 6.83 4.54
N SER A 899 22.82 7.08 5.75
CA SER A 899 23.34 8.11 6.66
C SER A 899 24.78 7.82 7.07
N TYR A 900 25.13 6.55 7.38
CA TYR A 900 26.51 6.18 7.70
C TYR A 900 27.46 6.45 6.53
N PHE A 901 27.04 6.07 5.31
CA PHE A 901 27.86 6.33 4.11
C PHE A 901 28.02 7.84 3.85
N GLN A 902 26.97 8.66 4.03
CA GLN A 902 27.07 10.12 3.92
C GLN A 902 28.02 10.71 4.97
N GLU A 903 27.96 10.22 6.22
CA GLU A 903 28.87 10.64 7.31
C GLU A 903 30.33 10.31 6.95
N TRP A 904 30.63 9.11 6.46
CA TRP A 904 31.98 8.70 6.10
C TRP A 904 32.55 9.40 4.89
N VAL A 905 31.71 9.78 3.93
CA VAL A 905 32.12 10.56 2.74
C VAL A 905 32.29 12.05 3.08
N GLY A 906 31.64 12.52 4.12
CA GLY A 906 31.61 13.95 4.53
C GLY A 906 30.59 14.75 3.72
N ILE A 907 29.48 15.12 4.36
CA ILE A 907 28.42 15.92 3.74
C ILE A 907 28.91 17.36 3.52
N ASN A 908 28.87 17.84 2.29
CA ASN A 908 29.08 19.25 2.00
C ASN A 908 27.78 20.03 2.27
N LYS A 909 27.64 20.59 3.47
CA LYS A 909 26.42 21.32 3.92
C LYS A 909 26.03 22.50 3.01
N ASN A 910 26.94 23.02 2.20
CA ASN A 910 26.66 24.12 1.27
C ASN A 910 25.88 23.68 0.03
N PHE A 911 25.90 22.36 -0.29
CA PHE A 911 25.26 21.76 -1.46
C PHE A 911 24.35 20.58 -1.07
N SER A 912 23.63 20.70 0.06
CA SER A 912 22.69 19.70 0.53
C SER A 912 21.27 20.23 0.62
N ILE A 913 20.29 19.37 0.34
CA ILE A 913 18.85 19.60 0.51
C ILE A 913 18.32 18.55 1.46
N GLU A 914 17.62 18.98 2.50
CA GLU A 914 16.88 18.08 3.38
C GLU A 914 15.53 17.77 2.75
N ILE A 915 15.29 16.50 2.43
CA ILE A 915 14.00 15.95 2.00
C ILE A 915 13.67 14.80 2.95
N ALA A 916 12.97 15.13 4.01
CA ALA A 916 12.69 14.16 5.08
C ALA A 916 12.18 12.80 4.56
N PRO A 917 12.70 11.67 5.10
CA PRO A 917 13.63 11.55 6.22
C PRO A 917 15.12 11.58 5.83
N ILE A 918 15.47 11.96 4.62
CA ILE A 918 16.83 11.90 4.09
C ILE A 918 17.39 13.28 3.75
N THR A 919 18.69 13.44 3.91
CA THR A 919 19.45 14.57 3.37
C THR A 919 20.07 14.14 2.05
N ILE A 920 19.86 14.90 1.00
CA ILE A 920 20.46 14.65 -0.32
C ILE A 920 21.53 15.71 -0.56
N SER A 921 22.74 15.25 -0.85
CA SER A 921 23.90 16.09 -1.09
C SER A 921 24.42 15.96 -2.51
N ALA A 922 25.19 16.93 -2.98
CA ALA A 922 25.89 16.80 -4.24
C ALA A 922 26.79 15.57 -4.23
N LEU A 923 26.77 14.80 -5.29
CA LEU A 923 27.48 13.52 -5.51
C LEU A 923 26.83 12.30 -4.81
N ASP A 924 25.71 12.45 -4.12
CA ASP A 924 24.97 11.29 -3.64
C ASP A 924 24.50 10.41 -4.82
N LYS A 925 24.60 9.11 -4.62
CA LYS A 925 24.02 8.12 -5.52
C LYS A 925 22.52 8.00 -5.21
N VAL A 926 21.70 8.22 -6.22
CA VAL A 926 20.23 8.25 -6.08
C VAL A 926 19.55 7.32 -7.07
N ILE A 927 18.36 6.88 -6.71
CA ILE A 927 17.50 6.05 -7.56
C ILE A 927 16.20 6.77 -7.87
N GLN A 928 15.78 6.76 -9.12
CA GLN A 928 14.49 7.30 -9.54
C GLN A 928 13.36 6.35 -9.09
N LEU A 929 12.42 6.85 -8.29
CA LEU A 929 11.32 6.05 -7.75
C LEU A 929 10.06 6.06 -8.62
N LYS A 930 9.90 7.07 -9.49
CA LYS A 930 8.72 7.22 -10.37
C LYS A 930 9.16 7.52 -11.80
N ASN A 931 8.33 7.12 -12.77
CA ASN A 931 8.56 7.51 -14.15
C ASN A 931 8.25 9.00 -14.32
N GLU A 932 9.20 9.80 -14.79
CA GLU A 932 9.00 11.21 -15.14
C GLU A 932 9.16 11.46 -16.63
N ARG A 933 8.23 12.24 -17.21
CA ARG A 933 8.35 12.78 -18.57
C ARG A 933 8.69 14.27 -18.48
N LYS A 934 9.90 14.66 -18.85
CA LYS A 934 10.18 16.08 -19.09
C LYS A 934 9.62 16.47 -20.45
N LYS A 935 8.73 17.46 -20.49
CA LYS A 935 8.40 18.19 -21.71
C LYS A 935 9.64 19.03 -22.08
N SER A 936 10.44 18.54 -23.00
CA SER A 936 11.54 19.30 -23.57
C SER A 936 11.03 20.12 -24.76
N THR A 937 11.48 21.36 -24.87
CA THR A 937 11.30 22.21 -26.07
C THR A 937 12.18 21.77 -27.25
N SER A 938 13.11 20.84 -27.03
CA SER A 938 13.92 20.17 -28.07
C SER A 938 13.40 18.75 -28.28
N LYS A 939 13.46 18.26 -29.52
CA LYS A 939 12.92 16.99 -30.03
C LYS A 939 13.43 15.69 -29.33
N GLU A 940 14.29 15.76 -28.33
CA GLU A 940 14.75 14.63 -27.52
C GLU A 940 13.99 14.60 -26.19
N GLU A 941 12.99 13.71 -26.06
CA GLU A 941 12.32 13.42 -24.82
C GLU A 941 13.28 12.66 -23.89
N CYS A 942 13.81 13.32 -22.88
CA CYS A 942 14.51 12.64 -21.78
C CYS A 942 13.47 12.03 -20.85
N GLN A 943 13.31 10.73 -20.92
CA GLN A 943 12.41 9.96 -20.05
C GLN A 943 13.22 9.32 -18.92
N LEU A 944 13.02 9.80 -17.68
CA LEU A 944 13.55 9.13 -16.49
C LEU A 944 12.61 7.99 -16.10
N SER A 945 13.15 6.78 -16.05
CA SER A 945 12.39 5.58 -15.71
C SER A 945 12.60 5.20 -14.25
N ASN A 946 11.57 4.64 -13.62
CA ASN A 946 11.68 4.03 -12.29
C ASN A 946 12.82 2.98 -12.28
N GLY A 947 13.65 3.01 -11.23
CA GLY A 947 14.81 2.14 -11.07
C GLY A 947 16.10 2.64 -11.74
N GLN A 948 16.09 3.76 -12.45
CA GLN A 948 17.33 4.38 -12.93
C GLN A 948 18.16 4.94 -11.79
N ILE A 949 19.46 4.67 -11.83
CA ILE A 949 20.42 5.15 -10.84
C ILE A 949 21.24 6.28 -11.45
N GLY A 950 21.51 7.30 -10.66
CA GLY A 950 22.31 8.46 -11.06
C GLY A 950 23.01 9.09 -9.89
N PHE A 951 23.70 10.20 -10.15
CA PHE A 951 24.33 11.03 -9.14
C PHE A 951 23.68 12.42 -9.10
N VAL A 952 23.62 12.99 -7.92
CA VAL A 952 23.20 14.37 -7.70
C VAL A 952 24.34 15.29 -8.17
N ASN A 953 24.16 16.00 -9.28
CA ASN A 953 25.16 16.93 -9.77
C ASN A 953 25.14 18.24 -8.99
N TYR A 954 23.94 18.73 -8.63
CA TYR A 954 23.78 19.99 -7.94
C TYR A 954 22.51 20.00 -7.07
N ALA A 955 22.62 20.40 -5.81
CA ALA A 955 21.51 20.59 -4.90
C ALA A 955 21.44 22.07 -4.48
N ASN A 956 20.35 22.79 -4.78
CA ASN A 956 20.18 24.20 -4.47
C ASN A 956 18.92 24.47 -3.64
N LYS A 957 19.11 25.17 -2.51
CA LYS A 957 18.03 25.58 -1.59
C LYS A 957 17.14 26.74 -2.11
N ARG A 958 17.52 27.43 -3.20
CA ARG A 958 16.93 28.71 -3.60
C ARG A 958 15.61 28.63 -4.37
N GLU A 959 15.20 27.50 -4.87
CA GLU A 959 13.90 27.34 -5.53
C GLU A 959 13.01 26.41 -4.74
N LYS A 960 12.03 26.98 -4.08
CA LYS A 960 10.98 26.28 -3.31
C LYS A 960 10.10 25.41 -4.22
N ASN A 961 10.50 24.38 -4.80
CA ASN A 961 9.76 23.35 -5.54
C ASN A 961 10.51 22.72 -6.71
N LYS A 962 11.80 22.89 -6.81
CA LYS A 962 12.64 22.31 -7.89
C LYS A 962 14.07 22.16 -7.38
N TYR A 963 14.84 21.15 -7.52
CA TYR A 963 14.91 19.86 -8.16
C TYR A 963 16.26 19.25 -7.89
N ILE A 964 16.29 17.98 -7.71
CA ILE A 964 17.51 17.19 -7.76
C ILE A 964 17.85 16.93 -9.23
#